data_2d22ab191ca7cf698ada846cd3fa58b1
#
_entry.id   2d22ab191ca7cf698ada846cd3fa58b1
#
_cell.length_a   1.000
_cell.length_b   1.000
_cell.length_c   1.000
_cell.angle_alpha   90.00
_cell.angle_beta   90.00
_cell.angle_gamma   90.00
#
_symmetry.space_group_name_H-M   'P 1'
#
loop_
_entity.id
_entity.type
_entity.pdbx_description
1 polymer ?
#
loop_
_entity_poly.entity_id
_entity_poly.type
_entity_poly.pdbx_seq_one_letter_code
_entity_poly.pdbx_strand_id
1 'polypeptide(L)'
;MSELEKVTAVTTEYDASEIQVLEGLEAVRKRPGMYIGSTSASGLHHLVYEIVDNAIDEALAGYCTDITVTINEGNTITVTDNGRGIPVDIQKQTGRPALEVVYTVLHAGGKFGGGGYKVSGGLHGVGASVVNALSEWLEVEVHKGGKIYQMKFSRGAITQEMTVIGDTDHTGTIVRFKPDGEMFDTLEYDYETLHTRMREQAFLNAGLRISIADRRPGQEQEDTMCYEGGIREFVTWINRNKTPLHEEVIYMAGAKGDSTAEIAMQYNDSYAETMVSFANDIHTPEGGMHETGFKAALTRVLNAYGIKYGMIKEGDKVSGEDVREGITAVISVKLTEAQFEGQTKAKLGNAYIRTLVDGLVSDQLSVYLEEHPVVARTILDKALTANRAREAARKARESIRRKTALGGAAMPDKLRDCNENNPELTEIYIVEGDSAGGSATQGRDSRFQAILPLWGKMLNVEKARADKVYGNDKLQPVITALGAGIGEEFDLNKLRYHKIIIMADADVDGAHIRTLLLTFFFRFMRPLIEEGYVYSAVPPLYKLTRGKQQRVAYTDEERDAISSEMRDGNPNVKIDINRYKGLGEMNPHELWETTMDPEKRTLRRITLDDAVKADETFTVLMGEKVEHRKEFIEKNAKYAVNLDY
;
A
#
# COMPACT_ATOMS: atom_id res chain seq x y z
N MET A 1 -39.88 8.82 13.59
CA MET A 1 -38.41 8.81 13.63
C MET A 1 -37.96 7.41 13.26
N SER A 2 -37.17 7.26 12.19
CA SER A 2 -36.58 5.99 11.79
C SER A 2 -35.56 5.51 12.85
N GLU A 3 -35.21 4.22 12.86
CA GLU A 3 -34.17 3.73 13.80
C GLU A 3 -32.83 4.45 13.60
N LEU A 4 -32.50 4.85 12.38
CA LEU A 4 -31.34 5.69 12.09
C LEU A 4 -31.39 7.06 12.78
N GLU A 5 -32.56 7.71 12.80
CA GLU A 5 -32.75 9.00 13.49
C GLU A 5 -32.63 8.86 15.02
N LYS A 6 -32.95 7.68 15.58
CA LYS A 6 -32.75 7.41 17.02
C LYS A 6 -31.30 7.22 17.40
N VAL A 7 -30.48 6.69 16.51
CA VAL A 7 -29.01 6.50 16.72
C VAL A 7 -28.26 7.81 16.57
N THR A 8 -28.75 8.75 15.75
CA THR A 8 -28.06 10.03 15.46
C THR A 8 -28.60 11.22 16.27
N ALA A 9 -29.75 11.09 16.92
CA ALA A 9 -30.32 12.17 17.73
C ALA A 9 -29.62 12.28 19.09
N VAL A 10 -28.89 13.37 19.30
CA VAL A 10 -28.35 13.72 20.63
C VAL A 10 -29.51 14.26 21.48
N THR A 11 -29.79 13.62 22.62
CA THR A 11 -30.90 13.96 23.53
C THR A 11 -30.50 14.89 24.68
N THR A 12 -29.20 15.24 24.78
CA THR A 12 -28.66 16.14 25.80
C THR A 12 -28.50 17.56 25.24
N GLU A 13 -28.76 18.59 26.05
CA GLU A 13 -28.40 19.98 25.71
C GLU A 13 -26.90 20.08 25.56
N TYR A 14 -26.43 20.66 24.42
CA TYR A 14 -25.01 20.89 24.17
C TYR A 14 -24.59 22.16 24.90
N ASP A 15 -23.94 22.00 26.04
CA ASP A 15 -23.39 23.10 26.82
C ASP A 15 -21.89 22.95 27.09
N ALA A 16 -21.32 23.86 27.85
CA ALA A 16 -19.89 23.89 28.14
C ALA A 16 -19.38 22.63 28.88
N SER A 17 -20.26 21.87 29.55
CA SER A 17 -19.90 20.64 30.26
C SER A 17 -19.64 19.46 29.32
N GLU A 18 -20.15 19.52 28.08
CA GLU A 18 -19.92 18.52 27.04
C GLU A 18 -18.58 18.72 26.34
N ILE A 19 -17.91 19.85 26.54
CA ILE A 19 -16.58 20.14 25.98
C ILE A 19 -15.52 19.49 26.86
N GLN A 20 -14.98 18.35 26.41
CA GLN A 20 -13.86 17.68 27.09
C GLN A 20 -12.53 18.20 26.59
N VAL A 21 -11.69 18.69 27.52
CA VAL A 21 -10.29 19.03 27.25
C VAL A 21 -9.45 17.81 27.60
N LEU A 22 -8.76 17.26 26.58
CA LEU A 22 -7.84 16.14 26.76
C LEU A 22 -6.43 16.67 26.87
N GLU A 23 -5.72 16.33 27.94
CA GLU A 23 -4.35 16.75 28.15
C GLU A 23 -3.37 15.57 28.01
N GLY A 24 -2.17 15.86 27.48
CA GLY A 24 -1.07 14.92 27.40
C GLY A 24 -1.39 13.65 26.60
N LEU A 25 -0.90 12.52 27.11
CA LEU A 25 -1.00 11.21 26.43
C LEU A 25 -2.41 10.57 26.48
N GLU A 26 -3.30 11.08 27.30
CA GLU A 26 -4.70 10.63 27.33
C GLU A 26 -5.42 10.92 25.99
N ALA A 27 -5.08 12.06 25.36
CA ALA A 27 -5.59 12.41 24.03
C ALA A 27 -5.22 11.35 22.97
N VAL A 28 -4.01 10.80 23.03
CA VAL A 28 -3.55 9.75 22.13
C VAL A 28 -4.36 8.46 22.30
N ARG A 29 -4.59 8.05 23.56
CA ARG A 29 -5.36 6.83 23.86
C ARG A 29 -6.83 6.96 23.47
N LYS A 30 -7.43 8.15 23.60
CA LYS A 30 -8.83 8.39 23.18
C LYS A 30 -9.02 8.49 21.67
N ARG A 31 -8.02 8.94 20.93
CA ARG A 31 -8.07 9.16 19.48
C ARG A 31 -6.80 8.65 18.78
N PRO A 32 -6.46 7.35 18.89
CA PRO A 32 -5.21 6.81 18.35
C PRO A 32 -5.10 7.01 16.84
N GLY A 33 -6.22 6.92 16.09
CA GLY A 33 -6.24 7.12 14.64
C GLY A 33 -5.73 8.50 14.17
N MET A 34 -5.79 9.54 15.02
CA MET A 34 -5.23 10.85 14.70
C MET A 34 -3.69 10.84 14.65
N TYR A 35 -3.03 9.88 15.33
CA TYR A 35 -1.58 9.82 15.46
C TYR A 35 -0.95 8.69 14.64
N ILE A 36 -1.62 7.55 14.52
CA ILE A 36 -1.13 6.35 13.83
C ILE A 36 -1.99 5.93 12.62
N GLY A 37 -2.97 6.74 12.24
CA GLY A 37 -3.85 6.51 11.09
C GLY A 37 -4.98 5.51 11.35
N SER A 38 -4.73 4.38 12.00
CA SER A 38 -5.73 3.36 12.33
C SER A 38 -5.33 2.55 13.55
N THR A 39 -6.24 1.73 14.09
CA THR A 39 -5.97 0.72 15.13
C THR A 39 -5.83 -0.70 14.57
N SER A 40 -5.89 -0.84 13.25
CA SER A 40 -5.68 -2.11 12.54
C SER A 40 -4.19 -2.53 12.54
N ALA A 41 -3.87 -3.63 11.86
CA ALA A 41 -2.50 -4.09 11.68
C ALA A 41 -1.56 -2.99 11.13
N SER A 42 -2.05 -2.11 10.25
CA SER A 42 -1.26 -0.98 9.73
C SER A 42 -0.82 -0.02 10.83
N GLY A 43 -1.73 0.38 11.73
CA GLY A 43 -1.38 1.23 12.87
C GLY A 43 -0.48 0.53 13.90
N LEU A 44 -0.62 -0.80 14.05
CA LEU A 44 0.28 -1.59 14.88
C LEU A 44 1.73 -1.53 14.37
N HIS A 45 1.94 -1.74 13.07
CA HIS A 45 3.27 -1.65 12.44
C HIS A 45 3.83 -0.22 12.51
N HIS A 46 2.97 0.79 12.48
CA HIS A 46 3.38 2.20 12.57
C HIS A 46 4.12 2.52 13.89
N LEU A 47 3.80 1.82 15.00
CA LEU A 47 4.55 1.98 16.25
C LEU A 47 6.03 1.62 16.08
N VAL A 48 6.33 0.57 15.31
CA VAL A 48 7.70 0.16 15.01
C VAL A 48 8.39 1.22 14.14
N TYR A 49 7.68 1.74 13.13
CA TYR A 49 8.21 2.77 12.23
C TYR A 49 8.60 4.03 12.99
N GLU A 50 7.81 4.50 13.94
CA GLU A 50 8.11 5.70 14.73
C GLU A 50 9.40 5.55 15.57
N ILE A 51 9.68 4.36 16.10
CA ILE A 51 10.94 4.12 16.85
C ILE A 51 12.12 3.96 15.89
N VAL A 52 11.95 3.23 14.78
CA VAL A 52 12.99 3.05 13.76
C VAL A 52 13.35 4.40 13.11
N ASP A 53 12.37 5.23 12.78
CA ASP A 53 12.59 6.56 12.19
C ASP A 53 13.44 7.45 13.11
N ASN A 54 13.36 7.28 14.43
CA ASN A 54 14.28 7.99 15.36
C ASN A 54 15.73 7.51 15.23
N ALA A 55 15.94 6.21 15.01
CA ALA A 55 17.28 5.65 14.76
C ALA A 55 17.80 6.05 13.37
N ILE A 56 16.93 6.12 12.36
CA ILE A 56 17.26 6.64 11.03
C ILE A 56 17.67 8.13 11.10
N ASP A 57 16.98 8.94 11.91
CA ASP A 57 17.37 10.34 12.11
C ASP A 57 18.80 10.48 12.71
N GLU A 58 19.23 9.55 13.58
CA GLU A 58 20.62 9.47 14.03
C GLU A 58 21.59 9.09 12.89
N ALA A 59 21.15 8.20 11.98
CA ALA A 59 21.95 7.83 10.80
C ALA A 59 22.05 9.02 9.82
N LEU A 60 20.96 9.73 9.56
CA LEU A 60 20.95 10.97 8.76
C LEU A 60 21.84 12.07 9.34
N ALA A 61 21.95 12.12 10.67
CA ALA A 61 22.87 13.01 11.36
C ALA A 61 24.34 12.52 11.35
N GLY A 62 24.61 11.32 10.83
CA GLY A 62 25.94 10.73 10.69
C GLY A 62 26.47 10.03 11.96
N TYR A 63 25.61 9.67 12.90
CA TYR A 63 26.00 9.08 14.18
C TYR A 63 25.57 7.63 14.39
N CYS A 64 24.71 7.08 13.51
CA CYS A 64 24.27 5.69 13.59
C CYS A 64 24.67 4.94 12.34
N THR A 65 25.20 3.73 12.48
CA THR A 65 25.62 2.82 11.41
C THR A 65 24.93 1.47 11.45
N ASP A 66 24.32 1.13 12.60
CA ASP A 66 23.71 -0.16 12.84
C ASP A 66 22.37 0.01 13.57
N ILE A 67 21.31 -0.58 13.00
CA ILE A 67 19.98 -0.64 13.59
C ILE A 67 19.53 -2.10 13.61
N THR A 68 18.99 -2.56 14.73
CA THR A 68 18.43 -3.90 14.87
C THR A 68 17.00 -3.84 15.33
N VAL A 69 16.10 -4.52 14.64
CA VAL A 69 14.67 -4.66 14.96
C VAL A 69 14.38 -6.12 15.26
N THR A 70 13.80 -6.41 16.40
CA THR A 70 13.47 -7.81 16.78
C THR A 70 12.01 -7.91 17.20
N ILE A 71 11.29 -8.83 16.56
CA ILE A 71 9.97 -9.29 16.99
C ILE A 71 10.21 -10.45 17.96
N ASN A 72 9.91 -10.24 19.23
CA ASN A 72 10.13 -11.26 20.25
C ASN A 72 8.85 -12.05 20.53
N GLU A 73 9.00 -13.13 21.31
CA GLU A 73 7.88 -13.88 21.85
C GLU A 73 6.88 -12.97 22.57
N GLY A 74 5.59 -13.27 22.45
CA GLY A 74 4.51 -12.43 22.99
C GLY A 74 4.25 -11.13 22.22
N ASN A 75 4.72 -11.05 20.97
CA ASN A 75 4.56 -9.89 20.09
C ASN A 75 5.10 -8.59 20.72
N THR A 76 6.25 -8.68 21.38
CA THR A 76 6.99 -7.52 21.86
C THR A 76 8.05 -7.12 20.83
N ILE A 77 8.35 -5.84 20.75
CA ILE A 77 9.35 -5.29 19.82
C ILE A 77 10.57 -4.81 20.60
N THR A 78 11.73 -5.06 20.04
CA THR A 78 12.99 -4.43 20.46
C THR A 78 13.60 -3.71 19.27
N VAL A 79 13.90 -2.43 19.40
CA VAL A 79 14.68 -1.63 18.44
C VAL A 79 15.95 -1.18 19.14
N THR A 80 17.09 -1.42 18.51
CA THR A 80 18.42 -1.03 19.01
C THR A 80 19.13 -0.22 17.95
N ASP A 81 19.71 0.91 18.32
CA ASP A 81 20.62 1.70 17.50
C ASP A 81 21.96 1.95 18.21
N ASN A 82 22.99 2.24 17.44
CA ASN A 82 24.31 2.64 17.93
C ASN A 82 24.57 4.15 17.77
N GLY A 83 23.52 4.97 17.77
CA GLY A 83 23.60 6.43 17.68
C GLY A 83 24.17 7.10 18.94
N ARG A 84 23.95 8.41 19.07
CA ARG A 84 24.46 9.21 20.23
C ARG A 84 23.77 8.91 21.56
N GLY A 85 22.66 8.19 21.53
CA GLY A 85 21.76 8.01 22.67
C GLY A 85 20.97 9.28 23.01
N ILE A 86 19.71 9.10 23.42
CA ILE A 86 18.82 10.18 23.84
C ILE A 86 19.49 11.00 24.96
N PRO A 87 19.37 12.35 24.99
CA PRO A 87 19.89 13.16 26.11
C PRO A 87 19.29 12.72 27.44
N VAL A 88 20.14 12.60 28.45
CA VAL A 88 19.74 12.20 29.83
C VAL A 88 19.80 13.36 30.81
N ASP A 89 20.32 14.53 30.37
CA ASP A 89 20.42 15.75 31.17
C ASP A 89 19.03 16.33 31.47
N ILE A 90 18.96 17.22 32.45
CA ILE A 90 17.73 17.92 32.79
C ILE A 90 17.37 18.95 31.71
N GLN A 91 16.19 18.82 31.13
CA GLN A 91 15.65 19.79 30.19
C GLN A 91 15.23 21.06 30.93
N LYS A 92 15.81 22.21 30.54
CA LYS A 92 15.75 23.48 31.30
C LYS A 92 14.33 24.04 31.48
N GLN A 93 13.42 23.83 30.53
CA GLN A 93 12.06 24.40 30.59
C GLN A 93 11.15 23.58 31.49
N THR A 94 11.30 22.24 31.47
CA THR A 94 10.44 21.33 32.22
C THR A 94 11.00 20.97 33.60
N GLY A 95 12.31 21.11 33.80
CA GLY A 95 13.01 20.69 35.02
C GLY A 95 13.08 19.16 35.18
N ARG A 96 12.75 18.40 34.11
CA ARG A 96 12.71 16.92 34.07
C ARG A 96 13.85 16.38 33.18
N PRO A 97 14.26 15.10 33.35
CA PRO A 97 15.18 14.46 32.43
C PRO A 97 14.67 14.53 30.98
N ALA A 98 15.54 14.83 30.01
CA ALA A 98 15.13 14.92 28.61
C ALA A 98 14.55 13.60 28.10
N LEU A 99 15.06 12.44 28.55
CA LEU A 99 14.52 11.12 28.28
C LEU A 99 13.05 11.02 28.70
N GLU A 100 12.70 11.49 29.90
CA GLU A 100 11.32 11.52 30.37
C GLU A 100 10.44 12.41 29.48
N VAL A 101 10.91 13.61 29.15
CA VAL A 101 10.18 14.59 28.34
C VAL A 101 9.86 14.02 26.96
N VAL A 102 10.79 13.33 26.30
CA VAL A 102 10.62 12.73 24.97
C VAL A 102 9.49 11.68 24.97
N TYR A 103 9.35 10.91 26.04
CA TYR A 103 8.36 9.83 26.11
C TYR A 103 7.02 10.22 26.76
N THR A 104 6.94 11.36 27.46
CA THR A 104 5.73 11.75 28.22
C THR A 104 5.06 13.03 27.75
N VAL A 105 5.76 13.85 26.95
CA VAL A 105 5.24 15.15 26.49
C VAL A 105 5.06 15.13 24.97
N LEU A 106 3.83 15.44 24.51
CA LEU A 106 3.57 15.65 23.09
C LEU A 106 4.25 16.93 22.60
N HIS A 107 4.68 16.91 21.35
CA HIS A 107 5.40 18.03 20.72
C HIS A 107 6.69 18.44 21.45
N ALA A 108 7.39 17.45 21.98
CA ALA A 108 8.71 17.62 22.59
C ALA A 108 9.77 16.82 21.81
N GLY A 109 10.92 17.45 21.53
CA GLY A 109 12.02 16.77 20.84
C GLY A 109 13.11 17.72 20.38
N GLY A 110 14.29 17.18 20.07
CA GLY A 110 15.47 17.93 19.59
C GLY A 110 15.39 18.35 18.11
N LYS A 111 14.27 18.11 17.43
CA LYS A 111 14.08 18.31 15.98
C LYS A 111 13.39 19.64 15.64
N PHE A 112 13.00 20.44 16.64
CA PHE A 112 12.38 21.77 16.48
C PHE A 112 13.43 22.92 16.44
N GLY A 113 14.27 22.97 15.39
CA GLY A 113 15.17 24.10 15.15
C GLY A 113 16.36 24.23 16.10
N GLY A 114 16.65 23.23 16.92
CA GLY A 114 17.68 23.28 17.96
C GLY A 114 19.12 22.93 17.55
N GLY A 115 19.41 22.76 16.25
CA GLY A 115 20.76 22.45 15.75
C GLY A 115 21.20 20.98 15.96
N GLY A 116 20.38 20.11 16.54
CA GLY A 116 20.68 18.69 16.75
C GLY A 116 20.56 17.85 15.48
N TYR A 117 19.65 18.23 14.60
CA TYR A 117 19.38 17.57 13.31
C TYR A 117 19.13 18.64 12.24
N LYS A 118 19.80 18.52 11.09
CA LYS A 118 19.54 19.38 9.92
C LYS A 118 18.38 18.85 9.09
N VAL A 119 18.29 17.53 8.97
CA VAL A 119 17.24 16.80 8.27
C VAL A 119 16.71 15.76 9.23
N SER A 120 15.41 15.60 9.30
CA SER A 120 14.77 14.54 10.08
C SER A 120 13.43 14.12 9.47
N GLY A 121 13.07 12.86 9.61
CA GLY A 121 11.75 12.32 9.29
C GLY A 121 10.72 12.63 10.38
N GLY A 122 11.18 12.70 11.63
CA GLY A 122 10.34 12.99 12.80
C GLY A 122 10.08 14.48 12.98
N LEU A 123 9.06 15.02 12.30
CA LEU A 123 8.77 16.47 12.30
C LEU A 123 7.89 16.95 13.45
N HIS A 124 7.05 16.09 14.00
CA HIS A 124 5.99 16.50 14.94
C HIS A 124 6.37 16.35 16.41
N GLY A 125 7.48 15.66 16.72
CA GLY A 125 7.94 15.42 18.09
C GLY A 125 6.94 14.64 18.94
N VAL A 126 6.21 13.70 18.33
CA VAL A 126 5.17 12.92 19.01
C VAL A 126 5.41 11.40 18.94
N GLY A 127 6.22 10.88 18.02
CA GLY A 127 6.34 9.45 17.75
C GLY A 127 6.65 8.63 19.00
N ALA A 128 7.72 8.93 19.73
CA ALA A 128 8.11 8.21 20.93
C ALA A 128 7.02 8.24 22.04
N SER A 129 6.40 9.40 22.25
CA SER A 129 5.33 9.56 23.25
C SER A 129 4.04 8.86 22.84
N VAL A 130 3.73 8.79 21.54
CA VAL A 130 2.60 8.03 21.00
C VAL A 130 2.81 6.54 21.19
N VAL A 131 4.01 6.00 20.87
CA VAL A 131 4.33 4.59 21.12
C VAL A 131 4.19 4.26 22.61
N ASN A 132 4.70 5.12 23.50
CA ASN A 132 4.53 4.96 24.94
C ASN A 132 3.05 4.93 25.36
N ALA A 133 2.25 5.87 24.88
CA ALA A 133 0.82 5.95 25.21
C ALA A 133 0.02 4.72 24.77
N LEU A 134 0.39 4.11 23.64
CA LEU A 134 -0.30 2.97 23.02
C LEU A 134 0.32 1.60 23.37
N SER A 135 1.30 1.59 24.28
CA SER A 135 1.93 0.36 24.77
C SER A 135 1.42 -0.02 26.16
N GLU A 136 1.21 -1.33 26.39
CA GLU A 136 0.94 -1.90 27.69
C GLU A 136 2.11 -1.60 28.64
N TRP A 137 3.33 -1.77 28.14
CA TRP A 137 4.55 -1.33 28.78
C TRP A 137 5.60 -0.94 27.75
N LEU A 138 6.49 -0.02 28.13
CA LEU A 138 7.62 0.40 27.34
C LEU A 138 8.84 0.60 28.26
N GLU A 139 10.00 0.13 27.79
CA GLU A 139 11.27 0.25 28.47
C GLU A 139 12.29 0.89 27.52
N VAL A 140 13.04 1.86 28.02
CA VAL A 140 14.11 2.52 27.30
C VAL A 140 15.40 2.38 28.04
N GLU A 141 16.44 1.93 27.35
CA GLU A 141 17.83 1.96 27.80
C GLU A 141 18.61 2.94 26.92
N VAL A 142 19.37 3.82 27.55
CA VAL A 142 20.23 4.77 26.86
C VAL A 142 21.66 4.57 27.30
N HIS A 143 22.53 4.25 26.35
CA HIS A 143 23.98 4.14 26.54
C HIS A 143 24.62 5.49 26.21
N LYS A 144 25.09 6.22 27.24
CA LYS A 144 25.62 7.54 27.07
C LYS A 144 26.57 7.96 28.20
N GLY A 145 27.69 8.60 27.84
CA GLY A 145 28.63 9.15 28.84
C GLY A 145 29.24 8.08 29.76
N GLY A 146 29.45 6.87 29.27
CA GLY A 146 30.00 5.75 30.03
C GLY A 146 28.99 5.02 30.93
N LYS A 147 27.73 5.40 30.91
CA LYS A 147 26.65 4.85 31.75
C LYS A 147 25.49 4.30 30.93
N ILE A 148 24.78 3.34 31.50
CA ILE A 148 23.51 2.81 31.00
C ILE A 148 22.40 3.39 31.87
N TYR A 149 21.53 4.19 31.25
CA TYR A 149 20.35 4.74 31.90
C TYR A 149 19.12 3.96 31.46
N GLN A 150 18.23 3.65 32.41
CA GLN A 150 16.98 2.93 32.12
C GLN A 150 15.79 3.69 32.67
N MET A 151 14.69 3.69 31.93
CA MET A 151 13.40 4.22 32.34
C MET A 151 12.29 3.30 31.85
N LYS A 152 11.21 3.14 32.66
CA LYS A 152 10.09 2.26 32.29
C LYS A 152 8.76 2.99 32.40
N PHE A 153 7.84 2.58 31.54
CA PHE A 153 6.52 3.17 31.41
C PHE A 153 5.46 2.08 31.27
N SER A 154 4.22 2.42 31.59
CA SER A 154 3.03 1.63 31.28
C SER A 154 1.90 2.55 30.86
N ARG A 155 1.35 2.33 29.67
CA ARG A 155 0.23 3.12 29.12
C ARG A 155 0.45 4.62 29.18
N GLY A 156 1.70 5.05 28.91
CA GLY A 156 2.12 6.44 28.96
C GLY A 156 2.58 6.95 30.33
N ALA A 157 2.25 6.25 31.41
CA ALA A 157 2.67 6.65 32.76
C ALA A 157 4.04 6.07 33.15
N ILE A 158 4.81 6.85 33.92
CA ILE A 158 6.11 6.41 34.43
C ILE A 158 5.89 5.34 35.51
N THR A 159 6.51 4.17 35.35
CA THR A 159 6.53 3.08 36.34
C THR A 159 7.87 2.96 37.04
N GLN A 160 8.95 3.41 36.38
CA GLN A 160 10.29 3.51 36.96
C GLN A 160 10.94 4.78 36.45
N GLU A 161 11.33 5.66 37.35
CA GLU A 161 12.11 6.85 37.06
C GLU A 161 13.49 6.48 36.47
N MET A 162 14.13 7.44 35.81
CA MET A 162 15.44 7.22 35.21
C MET A 162 16.46 6.79 36.25
N THR A 163 17.05 5.62 36.06
CA THR A 163 18.08 5.03 36.94
C THR A 163 19.29 4.60 36.14
N VAL A 164 20.46 4.66 36.74
CA VAL A 164 21.69 4.07 36.18
C VAL A 164 21.73 2.60 36.55
N ILE A 165 21.78 1.72 35.55
CA ILE A 165 21.77 0.27 35.74
C ILE A 165 23.13 -0.40 35.45
N GLY A 166 24.08 0.32 34.88
CA GLY A 166 25.40 -0.21 34.55
C GLY A 166 26.33 0.80 33.88
N ASP A 167 27.50 0.32 33.53
CA ASP A 167 28.50 1.04 32.73
C ASP A 167 28.55 0.49 31.31
N THR A 168 28.96 1.34 30.36
CA THR A 168 29.06 1.00 28.92
C THR A 168 30.26 1.67 28.29
N ASP A 169 30.83 1.04 27.26
CA ASP A 169 31.90 1.60 26.41
C ASP A 169 31.42 2.12 25.04
N HIS A 170 30.12 2.01 24.77
CA HIS A 170 29.48 2.43 23.52
C HIS A 170 28.31 3.38 23.79
N THR A 171 27.79 3.98 22.70
CA THR A 171 26.59 4.81 22.73
C THR A 171 25.46 4.17 21.95
N GLY A 172 24.22 4.54 22.24
CA GLY A 172 23.05 4.06 21.52
C GLY A 172 21.77 4.12 22.35
N THR A 173 20.68 3.70 21.74
CA THR A 173 19.39 3.57 22.41
C THR A 173 18.80 2.19 22.17
N ILE A 174 18.18 1.60 23.18
CA ILE A 174 17.41 0.37 23.09
C ILE A 174 16.01 0.67 23.58
N VAL A 175 15.02 0.44 22.73
CA VAL A 175 13.60 0.61 23.06
C VAL A 175 12.92 -0.75 22.97
N ARG A 176 12.28 -1.17 24.06
CA ARG A 176 11.47 -2.39 24.11
C ARG A 176 10.04 -2.01 24.44
N PHE A 177 9.07 -2.53 23.73
CA PHE A 177 7.68 -2.24 24.04
C PHE A 177 6.74 -3.40 23.66
N LYS A 178 5.59 -3.44 24.33
CA LYS A 178 4.47 -4.32 24.03
C LYS A 178 3.26 -3.47 23.73
N PRO A 179 2.66 -3.58 22.54
CA PRO A 179 1.42 -2.86 22.22
C PRO A 179 0.29 -3.21 23.20
N ASP A 180 -0.57 -2.24 23.49
CA ASP A 180 -1.71 -2.44 24.38
C ASP A 180 -2.88 -3.07 23.64
N GLY A 181 -3.27 -4.29 24.06
CA GLY A 181 -4.39 -5.04 23.46
C GLY A 181 -5.77 -4.36 23.63
N GLU A 182 -5.88 -3.31 24.45
CA GLU A 182 -7.09 -2.50 24.53
C GLU A 182 -7.20 -1.48 23.38
N MET A 183 -6.08 -1.24 22.65
CA MET A 183 -5.98 -0.19 21.64
C MET A 183 -6.02 -0.73 20.20
N PHE A 184 -5.62 -1.98 19.99
CA PHE A 184 -5.45 -2.54 18.65
C PHE A 184 -6.38 -3.73 18.40
N ASP A 185 -6.85 -3.85 17.16
CA ASP A 185 -7.68 -4.96 16.70
C ASP A 185 -6.92 -6.29 16.65
N THR A 186 -5.59 -6.21 16.46
CA THR A 186 -4.65 -7.33 16.49
C THR A 186 -3.34 -6.90 17.13
N LEU A 187 -2.62 -7.84 17.74
CA LEU A 187 -1.27 -7.64 18.27
C LEU A 187 -0.21 -8.38 17.46
N GLU A 188 -0.60 -9.07 16.39
CA GLU A 188 0.34 -9.86 15.59
C GLU A 188 1.06 -8.99 14.56
N TYR A 189 2.37 -8.96 14.65
CA TYR A 189 3.22 -8.33 13.65
C TYR A 189 3.44 -9.23 12.45
N ASP A 190 3.35 -8.65 11.25
CA ASP A 190 3.77 -9.28 10.01
C ASP A 190 5.25 -8.96 9.75
N TYR A 191 6.09 -10.01 9.73
CA TYR A 191 7.52 -9.86 9.49
C TYR A 191 7.82 -9.27 8.11
N GLU A 192 7.13 -9.72 7.08
CA GLU A 192 7.36 -9.26 5.70
C GLU A 192 7.06 -7.77 5.54
N THR A 193 6.04 -7.27 6.22
CA THR A 193 5.70 -5.84 6.23
C THR A 193 6.81 -5.02 6.86
N LEU A 194 7.32 -5.42 8.03
CA LEU A 194 8.44 -4.74 8.68
C LEU A 194 9.73 -4.88 7.88
N HIS A 195 10.02 -6.08 7.36
CA HIS A 195 11.20 -6.36 6.56
C HIS A 195 11.26 -5.50 5.29
N THR A 196 10.14 -5.35 4.60
CA THR A 196 10.04 -4.48 3.42
C THR A 196 10.38 -3.03 3.78
N ARG A 197 9.82 -2.51 4.87
CA ARG A 197 10.12 -1.14 5.33
C ARG A 197 11.58 -0.97 5.73
N MET A 198 12.16 -1.95 6.43
CA MET A 198 13.59 -1.93 6.80
C MET A 198 14.50 -1.96 5.57
N ARG A 199 14.12 -2.71 4.54
CA ARG A 199 14.87 -2.76 3.26
C ARG A 199 14.84 -1.41 2.55
N GLU A 200 13.69 -0.73 2.49
CA GLU A 200 13.60 0.62 1.92
C GLU A 200 14.55 1.58 2.65
N GLN A 201 14.54 1.56 3.99
CA GLN A 201 15.41 2.41 4.80
C GLN A 201 16.90 2.11 4.57
N ALA A 202 17.28 0.84 4.41
CA ALA A 202 18.65 0.46 4.10
C ALA A 202 19.10 0.93 2.71
N PHE A 203 18.20 0.94 1.70
CA PHE A 203 18.50 1.49 0.38
C PHE A 203 18.61 3.03 0.38
N LEU A 204 17.79 3.71 1.18
CA LEU A 204 17.79 5.18 1.25
C LEU A 204 19.01 5.74 1.98
N ASN A 205 19.62 4.94 2.85
CA ASN A 205 20.76 5.31 3.67
C ASN A 205 21.97 4.42 3.34
N ALA A 206 22.70 4.75 2.27
CA ALA A 206 23.85 3.98 1.79
C ALA A 206 24.84 3.67 2.92
N GLY A 207 25.21 2.40 3.08
CA GLY A 207 26.14 1.93 4.11
C GLY A 207 25.53 1.73 5.51
N LEU A 208 24.28 2.12 5.74
CA LEU A 208 23.57 1.81 6.99
C LEU A 208 23.20 0.32 7.02
N ARG A 209 23.60 -0.37 8.09
CA ARG A 209 23.22 -1.75 8.33
C ARG A 209 21.93 -1.83 9.13
N ILE A 210 20.91 -2.48 8.59
CA ILE A 210 19.65 -2.74 9.29
C ILE A 210 19.42 -4.25 9.35
N SER A 211 19.31 -4.77 10.57
CA SER A 211 18.99 -6.18 10.83
C SER A 211 17.57 -6.31 11.36
N ILE A 212 16.82 -7.28 10.86
CA ILE A 212 15.49 -7.62 11.38
C ILE A 212 15.44 -9.10 11.71
N ALA A 213 14.90 -9.45 12.88
CA ALA A 213 14.73 -10.82 13.31
C ALA A 213 13.33 -11.06 13.88
N ASP A 214 12.73 -12.19 13.53
CA ASP A 214 11.56 -12.74 14.20
C ASP A 214 12.00 -13.89 15.09
N ARG A 215 11.75 -13.79 16.38
CA ARG A 215 12.10 -14.78 17.40
C ARG A 215 10.88 -15.50 17.96
N ARG A 216 9.71 -15.34 17.32
CA ARG A 216 8.49 -16.05 17.73
C ARG A 216 8.59 -17.54 17.38
N PRO A 217 8.20 -18.44 18.31
CA PRO A 217 8.26 -19.89 18.08
C PRO A 217 7.52 -20.32 16.80
N GLY A 218 8.24 -21.02 15.91
CA GLY A 218 7.71 -21.51 14.62
C GLY A 218 7.64 -20.48 13.49
N GLN A 219 8.12 -19.26 13.74
CA GLN A 219 8.21 -18.16 12.74
C GLN A 219 9.63 -17.59 12.65
N GLU A 220 10.63 -18.30 13.22
CA GLU A 220 12.00 -17.79 13.33
C GLU A 220 12.62 -17.52 11.98
N GLN A 221 13.02 -16.28 11.78
CA GLN A 221 13.72 -15.82 10.58
C GLN A 221 14.51 -14.54 10.88
N GLU A 222 15.56 -14.29 10.11
CA GLU A 222 16.35 -13.07 10.23
C GLU A 222 16.96 -12.68 8.90
N ASP A 223 17.19 -11.39 8.72
CA ASP A 223 17.89 -10.82 7.57
C ASP A 223 18.68 -9.59 7.99
N THR A 224 19.79 -9.35 7.30
CA THR A 224 20.63 -8.16 7.49
C THR A 224 20.88 -7.49 6.17
N MET A 225 20.49 -6.25 6.07
CA MET A 225 20.51 -5.44 4.85
C MET A 225 21.49 -4.29 5.00
N CYS A 226 22.38 -4.14 4.01
CA CYS A 226 23.31 -3.03 3.89
C CYS A 226 23.65 -2.83 2.41
N TYR A 227 23.33 -1.66 1.86
CA TYR A 227 23.44 -1.37 0.44
C TYR A 227 24.34 -0.15 0.21
N GLU A 228 25.56 -0.39 -0.30
CA GLU A 228 26.53 0.66 -0.54
C GLU A 228 26.15 1.56 -1.75
N GLY A 229 25.45 1.00 -2.74
CA GLY A 229 24.99 1.74 -3.92
C GLY A 229 23.72 2.56 -3.70
N GLY A 230 23.09 2.46 -2.52
CA GLY A 230 21.95 3.27 -2.14
C GLY A 230 20.77 3.13 -3.09
N ILE A 231 20.15 4.24 -3.51
CA ILE A 231 18.97 4.22 -4.39
C ILE A 231 19.26 3.66 -5.81
N ARG A 232 20.51 3.57 -6.26
CA ARG A 232 20.85 2.87 -7.50
C ARG A 232 20.62 1.37 -7.37
N GLU A 233 21.07 0.79 -6.27
CA GLU A 233 20.80 -0.62 -5.96
C GLU A 233 19.32 -0.86 -5.76
N PHE A 234 18.59 0.10 -5.20
CA PHE A 234 17.14 0.01 -5.06
C PHE A 234 16.44 -0.11 -6.42
N VAL A 235 16.79 0.71 -7.40
CA VAL A 235 16.25 0.59 -8.77
C VAL A 235 16.60 -0.77 -9.38
N THR A 236 17.83 -1.25 -9.20
CA THR A 236 18.25 -2.57 -9.68
C THR A 236 17.44 -3.68 -8.99
N TRP A 237 17.20 -3.56 -7.69
CA TRP A 237 16.41 -4.51 -6.93
C TRP A 237 14.93 -4.53 -7.39
N ILE A 238 14.31 -3.37 -7.64
CA ILE A 238 12.95 -3.29 -8.19
C ILE A 238 12.88 -3.93 -9.57
N ASN A 239 13.94 -3.78 -10.38
CA ASN A 239 14.00 -4.32 -11.75
C ASN A 239 14.47 -5.78 -11.84
N ARG A 240 14.80 -6.46 -10.72
CA ARG A 240 15.35 -7.83 -10.73
C ARG A 240 14.51 -8.86 -11.50
N ASN A 241 13.19 -8.64 -11.55
CA ASN A 241 12.24 -9.49 -12.27
C ASN A 241 11.84 -8.94 -13.66
N LYS A 242 12.41 -7.81 -14.09
CA LYS A 242 12.18 -7.15 -15.38
C LYS A 242 13.44 -7.28 -16.25
N THR A 243 13.35 -6.94 -17.53
CA THR A 243 14.52 -6.87 -18.42
C THR A 243 14.89 -5.40 -18.63
N PRO A 244 16.01 -4.93 -18.05
CA PRO A 244 16.47 -3.57 -18.30
C PRO A 244 16.78 -3.35 -19.78
N LEU A 245 16.47 -2.17 -20.30
CA LEU A 245 16.78 -1.76 -21.68
C LEU A 245 18.18 -1.15 -21.81
N HIS A 246 18.83 -0.85 -20.70
CA HIS A 246 20.21 -0.39 -20.59
C HIS A 246 20.82 -0.90 -19.28
N GLU A 247 22.12 -1.16 -19.26
CA GLU A 247 22.79 -1.80 -18.11
C GLU A 247 22.89 -0.87 -16.90
N GLU A 248 23.33 0.36 -17.12
CA GLU A 248 23.57 1.31 -16.04
C GLU A 248 22.29 2.00 -15.58
N VAL A 249 22.14 2.13 -14.26
CA VAL A 249 21.11 2.97 -13.65
C VAL A 249 21.52 4.43 -13.81
N ILE A 250 20.67 5.24 -14.42
CA ILE A 250 20.87 6.68 -14.55
C ILE A 250 20.70 7.31 -13.15
N TYR A 251 21.74 7.99 -12.67
CA TYR A 251 21.76 8.59 -11.36
C TYR A 251 22.04 10.08 -11.43
N MET A 252 21.25 10.85 -10.70
CA MET A 252 21.35 12.30 -10.61
C MET A 252 21.29 12.72 -9.15
N ALA A 253 22.21 13.58 -8.73
CA ALA A 253 22.22 14.08 -7.36
C ALA A 253 22.65 15.55 -7.32
N GLY A 254 22.05 16.31 -6.40
CA GLY A 254 22.40 17.73 -6.24
C GLY A 254 21.78 18.35 -4.99
N ALA A 255 22.29 19.54 -4.66
CA ALA A 255 21.85 20.31 -3.51
C ALA A 255 21.55 21.75 -3.91
N LYS A 256 20.59 22.36 -3.20
CA LYS A 256 20.29 23.79 -3.32
C LYS A 256 19.86 24.33 -1.94
N GLY A 257 20.69 25.21 -1.37
CA GLY A 257 20.53 25.61 0.03
C GLY A 257 20.74 24.40 0.96
N ASP A 258 19.84 24.21 1.89
CA ASP A 258 19.86 23.08 2.84
C ASP A 258 19.07 21.85 2.36
N SER A 259 18.62 21.86 1.11
CA SER A 259 17.86 20.73 0.53
C SER A 259 18.71 19.98 -0.48
N THR A 260 18.59 18.64 -0.46
CA THR A 260 19.24 17.75 -1.43
C THR A 260 18.19 16.93 -2.16
N ALA A 261 18.53 16.49 -3.35
CA ALA A 261 17.74 15.54 -4.13
C ALA A 261 18.67 14.50 -4.76
N GLU A 262 18.24 13.25 -4.71
CA GLU A 262 18.85 12.11 -5.37
C GLU A 262 17.78 11.39 -6.17
N ILE A 263 18.11 11.04 -7.41
CA ILE A 263 17.19 10.36 -8.32
C ILE A 263 17.96 9.25 -9.02
N ALA A 264 17.42 8.06 -8.97
CA ALA A 264 17.90 6.92 -9.74
C ALA A 264 16.79 6.41 -10.65
N MET A 265 17.08 6.11 -11.91
CA MET A 265 16.08 5.59 -12.84
C MET A 265 16.70 4.62 -13.86
N GLN A 266 15.87 3.68 -14.33
CA GLN A 266 16.22 2.73 -15.39
C GLN A 266 14.97 2.34 -16.16
N TYR A 267 15.10 2.19 -17.48
CA TYR A 267 14.00 1.69 -18.31
C TYR A 267 14.09 0.17 -18.47
N ASN A 268 12.93 -0.46 -18.55
CA ASN A 268 12.77 -1.90 -18.73
C ASN A 268 11.74 -2.24 -19.80
N ASP A 269 11.57 -3.53 -20.08
CA ASP A 269 10.68 -4.04 -21.13
C ASP A 269 9.18 -3.98 -20.78
N SER A 270 8.82 -3.70 -19.53
CA SER A 270 7.41 -3.64 -19.09
C SER A 270 6.68 -2.41 -19.66
N TYR A 271 5.36 -2.39 -19.52
CA TYR A 271 4.50 -1.26 -19.92
C TYR A 271 4.10 -0.38 -18.73
N ALA A 272 4.41 -0.82 -17.51
CA ALA A 272 4.05 -0.11 -16.29
C ALA A 272 5.09 0.96 -15.92
N GLU A 273 4.61 2.07 -15.35
CA GLU A 273 5.41 3.03 -14.61
C GLU A 273 5.57 2.53 -13.17
N THR A 274 6.80 2.40 -12.69
CA THR A 274 7.11 2.10 -11.28
C THR A 274 7.90 3.27 -10.72
N MET A 275 7.24 4.11 -9.93
CA MET A 275 7.85 5.29 -9.33
C MET A 275 7.67 5.25 -7.81
N VAL A 276 8.77 5.38 -7.08
CA VAL A 276 8.80 5.39 -5.62
C VAL A 276 9.46 6.67 -5.17
N SER A 277 8.78 7.44 -4.34
CA SER A 277 9.27 8.74 -3.92
C SER A 277 9.31 8.89 -2.40
N PHE A 278 10.34 9.59 -1.92
CA PHE A 278 10.63 9.77 -0.49
C PHE A 278 10.97 11.23 -0.18
N ALA A 279 10.57 11.66 1.01
CA ALA A 279 10.97 12.93 1.57
C ALA A 279 11.45 12.71 3.01
N ASN A 280 12.73 13.04 3.32
CA ASN A 280 13.39 12.74 4.59
C ASN A 280 13.22 11.25 4.98
N ASP A 281 13.45 10.35 4.03
CA ASP A 281 13.33 8.90 4.12
C ASP A 281 11.91 8.37 4.46
N ILE A 282 10.90 9.25 4.40
CA ILE A 282 9.49 8.89 4.51
C ILE A 282 8.93 8.62 3.12
N HIS A 283 8.33 7.47 2.92
CA HIS A 283 7.65 7.12 1.68
C HIS A 283 6.44 8.04 1.45
N THR A 284 6.34 8.58 0.24
CA THR A 284 5.23 9.45 -0.18
C THR A 284 4.39 8.76 -1.26
N PRO A 285 3.50 7.85 -0.91
CA PRO A 285 2.75 7.04 -1.88
C PRO A 285 1.82 7.86 -2.79
N GLU A 286 1.38 9.03 -2.34
CA GLU A 286 0.62 9.99 -3.13
C GLU A 286 1.52 10.97 -3.89
N GLY A 287 2.84 10.75 -3.88
CA GLY A 287 3.83 11.59 -4.55
C GLY A 287 4.01 12.96 -3.90
N GLY A 288 3.99 14.00 -4.74
CA GLY A 288 4.13 15.40 -4.29
C GLY A 288 4.94 16.26 -5.27
N MET A 289 5.46 17.38 -4.76
CA MET A 289 6.14 18.36 -5.60
C MET A 289 7.46 17.86 -6.19
N HIS A 290 8.18 16.94 -5.52
CA HIS A 290 9.40 16.31 -6.02
C HIS A 290 9.10 15.42 -7.24
N GLU A 291 8.08 14.60 -7.16
CA GLU A 291 7.64 13.75 -8.26
C GLU A 291 7.09 14.58 -9.45
N THR A 292 6.32 15.63 -9.16
CA THR A 292 5.83 16.57 -10.17
C THR A 292 6.98 17.24 -10.92
N GLY A 293 8.04 17.64 -10.21
CA GLY A 293 9.25 18.22 -10.80
C GLY A 293 9.97 17.24 -11.72
N PHE A 294 10.14 16.00 -11.26
CA PHE A 294 10.77 14.93 -12.03
C PHE A 294 9.98 14.63 -13.33
N LYS A 295 8.69 14.38 -13.24
CA LYS A 295 7.83 14.06 -14.39
C LYS A 295 7.83 15.16 -15.45
N ALA A 296 7.80 16.42 -15.02
CA ALA A 296 7.84 17.57 -15.93
C ALA A 296 9.18 17.70 -16.65
N ALA A 297 10.28 17.60 -15.90
CA ALA A 297 11.64 17.70 -16.45
C ALA A 297 11.97 16.54 -17.38
N LEU A 298 11.67 15.30 -17.00
CA LEU A 298 11.87 14.11 -17.80
C LEU A 298 11.21 14.24 -19.18
N THR A 299 9.93 14.63 -19.20
CA THR A 299 9.16 14.81 -20.43
C THR A 299 9.76 15.90 -21.30
N ARG A 300 10.15 17.02 -20.71
CA ARG A 300 10.75 18.16 -21.44
C ARG A 300 12.12 17.80 -22.04
N VAL A 301 13.00 17.18 -21.25
CA VAL A 301 14.35 16.83 -21.68
C VAL A 301 14.34 15.81 -22.81
N LEU A 302 13.52 14.75 -22.71
CA LEU A 302 13.43 13.73 -23.75
C LEU A 302 12.83 14.29 -25.06
N ASN A 303 11.81 15.14 -24.98
CA ASN A 303 11.30 15.83 -26.16
C ASN A 303 12.35 16.75 -26.79
N ALA A 304 13.07 17.53 -25.98
CA ALA A 304 14.11 18.44 -26.50
C ALA A 304 15.24 17.67 -27.19
N TYR A 305 15.72 16.58 -26.59
CA TYR A 305 16.72 15.72 -27.19
C TYR A 305 16.21 15.08 -28.49
N GLY A 306 15.00 14.51 -28.49
CA GLY A 306 14.39 13.89 -29.67
C GLY A 306 14.21 14.85 -30.84
N ILE A 307 13.82 16.11 -30.57
CA ILE A 307 13.71 17.17 -31.60
C ILE A 307 15.10 17.55 -32.12
N LYS A 308 16.08 17.77 -31.23
CA LYS A 308 17.45 18.12 -31.59
C LYS A 308 18.10 17.12 -32.55
N TYR A 309 17.85 15.84 -32.34
CA TYR A 309 18.40 14.75 -33.16
C TYR A 309 17.45 14.24 -34.25
N GLY A 310 16.34 14.93 -34.50
CA GLY A 310 15.39 14.62 -35.58
C GLY A 310 14.60 13.32 -35.39
N MET A 311 14.56 12.77 -34.19
CA MET A 311 13.77 11.58 -33.84
C MET A 311 12.30 11.93 -33.59
N ILE A 312 12.03 13.14 -33.12
CA ILE A 312 10.70 13.71 -32.88
C ILE A 312 10.56 14.97 -33.72
N LYS A 313 9.42 15.11 -34.40
CA LYS A 313 9.07 16.37 -35.06
C LYS A 313 8.50 17.37 -34.06
N GLU A 314 8.72 18.65 -34.27
CA GLU A 314 8.30 19.71 -33.34
C GLU A 314 6.78 19.71 -33.05
N GLY A 315 5.96 19.26 -34.01
CA GLY A 315 4.51 19.09 -33.86
C GLY A 315 4.05 17.76 -33.23
N ASP A 316 4.93 16.76 -33.12
CA ASP A 316 4.59 15.38 -32.73
C ASP A 316 5.24 14.99 -31.38
N LYS A 317 5.26 15.90 -30.41
CA LYS A 317 5.85 15.67 -29.08
C LYS A 317 5.20 14.48 -28.38
N VAL A 318 6.01 13.67 -27.73
CA VAL A 318 5.53 12.58 -26.87
C VAL A 318 5.01 13.14 -25.55
N SER A 319 3.95 12.52 -25.02
CA SER A 319 3.34 12.92 -23.75
C SER A 319 4.16 12.44 -22.55
N GLY A 320 3.80 12.93 -21.36
CA GLY A 320 4.39 12.44 -20.11
C GLY A 320 4.18 10.96 -19.89
N GLU A 321 3.02 10.43 -20.21
CA GLU A 321 2.68 9.01 -20.13
C GLU A 321 3.58 8.16 -21.05
N ASP A 322 3.77 8.62 -22.30
CA ASP A 322 4.60 7.91 -23.28
C ASP A 322 6.06 7.78 -22.82
N VAL A 323 6.61 8.84 -22.19
CA VAL A 323 8.01 8.81 -21.70
C VAL A 323 8.17 8.04 -20.40
N ARG A 324 7.10 7.77 -19.66
CA ARG A 324 7.17 7.01 -18.43
C ARG A 324 6.81 5.53 -18.60
N GLU A 325 6.41 5.10 -19.79
CA GLU A 325 6.17 3.68 -20.05
C GLU A 325 7.45 2.85 -19.84
N GLY A 326 7.41 1.89 -18.92
CA GLY A 326 8.53 1.00 -18.58
C GLY A 326 9.65 1.66 -17.79
N ILE A 327 9.42 2.82 -17.17
CA ILE A 327 10.39 3.41 -16.25
C ILE A 327 10.27 2.80 -14.85
N THR A 328 11.42 2.58 -14.23
CA THR A 328 11.56 2.42 -12.78
C THR A 328 12.37 3.60 -12.27
N ALA A 329 11.82 4.37 -11.34
CA ALA A 329 12.49 5.53 -10.76
C ALA A 329 12.31 5.59 -9.24
N VAL A 330 13.38 5.93 -8.53
CA VAL A 330 13.40 6.24 -7.10
C VAL A 330 13.83 7.68 -6.95
N ILE A 331 13.02 8.47 -6.24
CA ILE A 331 13.23 9.89 -6.00
C ILE A 331 13.33 10.11 -4.49
N SER A 332 14.48 10.55 -4.00
CA SER A 332 14.69 10.87 -2.58
C SER A 332 15.07 12.34 -2.44
N VAL A 333 14.32 13.08 -1.61
CA VAL A 333 14.64 14.46 -1.29
C VAL A 333 14.84 14.61 0.23
N LYS A 334 15.85 15.38 0.63
CA LYS A 334 16.11 15.68 2.03
C LYS A 334 16.04 17.19 2.22
N LEU A 335 15.22 17.64 3.18
CA LEU A 335 14.94 19.05 3.43
C LEU A 335 14.73 19.31 4.93
N THR A 336 15.09 20.52 5.38
CA THR A 336 15.04 20.91 6.80
C THR A 336 13.61 21.07 7.33
N GLU A 337 12.69 21.57 6.49
CA GLU A 337 11.30 21.81 6.85
C GLU A 337 10.36 21.15 5.85
N ALA A 338 10.14 19.84 5.99
CA ALA A 338 9.20 19.11 5.15
C ALA A 338 7.76 19.45 5.53
N GLN A 339 6.95 19.80 4.53
CA GLN A 339 5.52 20.06 4.68
C GLN A 339 4.75 18.96 3.95
N PHE A 340 4.03 18.15 4.71
CA PHE A 340 3.21 17.08 4.15
C PHE A 340 1.73 17.46 4.19
N GLU A 341 0.99 16.92 3.23
CA GLU A 341 -0.46 16.94 3.26
C GLU A 341 -0.94 15.81 4.20
N GLY A 342 -1.50 16.17 5.36
CA GLY A 342 -2.01 15.22 6.37
C GLY A 342 -0.95 14.60 7.30
N GLN A 343 -1.46 13.93 8.34
CA GLN A 343 -0.63 13.31 9.40
C GLN A 343 0.11 12.06 8.92
N THR A 344 -0.45 11.33 7.96
CA THR A 344 0.16 10.12 7.37
C THR A 344 1.39 10.40 6.51
N LYS A 345 1.69 11.69 6.26
CA LYS A 345 2.86 12.16 5.48
C LYS A 345 2.89 11.59 4.05
N ALA A 346 1.74 11.25 3.48
CA ALA A 346 1.62 10.54 2.20
C ALA A 346 2.02 11.38 0.99
N LYS A 347 2.00 12.72 1.10
CA LYS A 347 2.26 13.64 -0.02
C LYS A 347 3.08 14.85 0.40
N LEU A 348 4.15 15.15 -0.36
CA LEU A 348 5.01 16.31 -0.09
C LEU A 348 4.48 17.59 -0.76
N GLY A 349 4.23 18.64 0.06
CA GLY A 349 3.65 19.91 -0.35
C GLY A 349 4.65 21.02 -0.73
N ASN A 350 5.92 20.93 -0.36
CA ASN A 350 6.93 22.00 -0.52
C ASN A 350 7.12 22.42 -1.99
N ALA A 351 6.54 23.52 -2.43
CA ALA A 351 6.54 23.97 -3.82
C ALA A 351 7.95 24.18 -4.41
N TYR A 352 8.91 24.68 -3.63
CA TYR A 352 10.28 24.93 -4.10
C TYR A 352 11.04 23.65 -4.48
N ILE A 353 10.69 22.50 -3.91
CA ILE A 353 11.29 21.20 -4.24
C ILE A 353 11.01 20.81 -5.69
N ARG A 354 9.85 21.19 -6.24
CA ARG A 354 9.57 21.03 -7.65
C ARG A 354 10.65 21.66 -8.52
N THR A 355 11.03 22.90 -8.20
CA THR A 355 12.04 23.64 -8.97
C THR A 355 13.45 23.04 -8.79
N LEU A 356 13.77 22.56 -7.57
CA LEU A 356 15.05 21.89 -7.31
C LEU A 356 15.17 20.63 -8.18
N VAL A 357 14.19 19.74 -8.11
CA VAL A 357 14.20 18.48 -8.85
C VAL A 357 14.12 18.71 -10.35
N ASP A 358 13.27 19.63 -10.81
CA ASP A 358 13.16 20.00 -12.22
C ASP A 358 14.50 20.50 -12.78
N GLY A 359 15.19 21.40 -12.08
CA GLY A 359 16.49 21.90 -12.49
C GLY A 359 17.55 20.78 -12.52
N LEU A 360 17.66 20.01 -11.45
CA LEU A 360 18.60 18.89 -11.34
C LEU A 360 18.45 17.91 -12.50
N VAL A 361 17.23 17.45 -12.76
CA VAL A 361 16.95 16.51 -13.85
C VAL A 361 17.24 17.14 -15.21
N SER A 362 16.86 18.42 -15.43
CA SER A 362 17.11 19.10 -16.70
C SER A 362 18.59 19.18 -17.01
N ASP A 363 19.39 19.56 -16.02
CA ASP A 363 20.83 19.76 -16.22
C ASP A 363 21.55 18.41 -16.40
N GLN A 364 21.37 17.47 -15.47
CA GLN A 364 22.16 16.24 -15.47
C GLN A 364 21.68 15.20 -16.49
N LEU A 365 20.35 15.06 -16.67
CA LEU A 365 19.82 14.13 -17.67
C LEU A 365 20.19 14.60 -19.10
N SER A 366 20.17 15.92 -19.37
CA SER A 366 20.56 16.42 -20.69
C SER A 366 22.01 16.07 -21.02
N VAL A 367 22.92 16.22 -20.05
CA VAL A 367 24.33 15.83 -20.21
C VAL A 367 24.45 14.32 -20.40
N TYR A 368 23.78 13.53 -19.56
CA TYR A 368 23.81 12.06 -19.65
C TYR A 368 23.38 11.56 -21.04
N LEU A 369 22.29 12.09 -21.58
CA LEU A 369 21.78 11.67 -22.90
C LEU A 369 22.76 12.02 -24.04
N GLU A 370 23.50 13.15 -23.94
CA GLU A 370 24.53 13.51 -24.90
C GLU A 370 25.75 12.57 -24.84
N GLU A 371 26.13 12.16 -23.65
CA GLU A 371 27.25 11.23 -23.40
C GLU A 371 26.89 9.79 -23.76
N HIS A 372 25.60 9.41 -23.69
CA HIS A 372 25.11 8.04 -23.89
C HIS A 372 24.07 7.96 -25.03
N PRO A 373 24.42 8.28 -26.28
CA PRO A 373 23.44 8.39 -27.38
C PRO A 373 22.72 7.08 -27.70
N VAL A 374 23.33 5.92 -27.42
CA VAL A 374 22.67 4.61 -27.61
C VAL A 374 21.55 4.44 -26.60
N VAL A 375 21.79 4.76 -25.33
CA VAL A 375 20.77 4.70 -24.25
C VAL A 375 19.64 5.71 -24.55
N ALA A 376 20.01 6.94 -24.92
CA ALA A 376 19.04 7.98 -25.29
C ALA A 376 18.13 7.53 -26.43
N ARG A 377 18.69 6.90 -27.47
CA ARG A 377 17.90 6.35 -28.58
C ARG A 377 16.95 5.24 -28.12
N THR A 378 17.44 4.31 -27.30
CA THR A 378 16.64 3.20 -26.78
C THR A 378 15.43 3.71 -25.98
N ILE A 379 15.64 4.69 -25.10
CA ILE A 379 14.58 5.32 -24.31
C ILE A 379 13.56 6.03 -25.22
N LEU A 380 14.04 6.80 -26.19
CA LEU A 380 13.15 7.51 -27.12
C LEU A 380 12.38 6.57 -28.05
N ASP A 381 12.99 5.49 -28.55
CA ASP A 381 12.31 4.49 -29.37
C ASP A 381 11.18 3.81 -28.59
N LYS A 382 11.37 3.56 -27.27
CA LYS A 382 10.31 3.06 -26.40
C LYS A 382 9.19 4.09 -26.25
N ALA A 383 9.49 5.35 -25.93
CA ALA A 383 8.52 6.42 -25.78
C ALA A 383 7.73 6.67 -27.09
N LEU A 384 8.40 6.65 -28.25
CA LEU A 384 7.74 6.78 -29.55
C LEU A 384 6.83 5.59 -29.87
N THR A 385 7.21 4.39 -29.40
CA THR A 385 6.40 3.20 -29.57
C THR A 385 5.16 3.25 -28.67
N ALA A 386 5.29 3.73 -27.43
CA ALA A 386 4.19 3.99 -26.52
C ALA A 386 3.23 5.05 -27.10
N ASN A 387 3.77 6.15 -27.63
CA ASN A 387 2.99 7.20 -28.27
C ASN A 387 2.13 6.67 -29.45
N ARG A 388 2.73 5.87 -30.34
CA ARG A 388 2.00 5.25 -31.47
C ARG A 388 0.88 4.34 -30.98
N ALA A 389 1.15 3.54 -29.95
CA ALA A 389 0.14 2.66 -29.34
C ALA A 389 -1.02 3.47 -28.73
N ARG A 390 -0.71 4.52 -27.97
CA ARG A 390 -1.71 5.42 -27.37
C ARG A 390 -2.56 6.14 -28.43
N GLU A 391 -1.93 6.67 -29.50
CA GLU A 391 -2.64 7.29 -30.61
C GLU A 391 -3.56 6.30 -31.33
N ALA A 392 -3.11 5.05 -31.53
CA ALA A 392 -3.95 4.01 -32.12
C ALA A 392 -5.14 3.68 -31.21
N ALA A 393 -4.92 3.57 -29.90
CA ALA A 393 -5.97 3.37 -28.91
C ALA A 393 -6.99 4.51 -28.90
N ARG A 394 -6.53 5.78 -28.97
CA ARG A 394 -7.39 6.96 -29.05
C ARG A 394 -8.28 6.93 -30.29
N LYS A 395 -7.70 6.63 -31.46
CA LYS A 395 -8.45 6.52 -32.73
C LYS A 395 -9.48 5.40 -32.69
N ALA A 396 -9.14 4.24 -32.13
CA ALA A 396 -10.07 3.13 -31.96
C ALA A 396 -11.26 3.53 -31.08
N ARG A 397 -10.99 4.20 -29.95
CA ARG A 397 -12.02 4.71 -29.02
C ARG A 397 -12.93 5.75 -29.67
N GLU A 398 -12.38 6.72 -30.38
CA GLU A 398 -13.16 7.72 -31.10
C GLU A 398 -14.07 7.08 -32.14
N SER A 399 -13.60 6.02 -32.83
CA SER A 399 -14.42 5.27 -33.76
C SER A 399 -15.60 4.56 -33.09
N ILE A 400 -15.35 3.94 -31.91
CA ILE A 400 -16.40 3.31 -31.10
C ILE A 400 -17.38 4.37 -30.61
N ARG A 401 -16.89 5.49 -30.04
CA ARG A 401 -17.71 6.59 -29.54
C ARG A 401 -18.58 7.24 -30.61
N ARG A 402 -18.08 7.38 -31.84
CA ARG A 402 -18.89 7.87 -32.99
C ARG A 402 -19.99 6.88 -33.35
N LYS A 403 -19.73 5.58 -33.31
CA LYS A 403 -20.77 4.54 -33.54
C LYS A 403 -21.82 4.56 -32.43
N THR A 404 -21.43 4.80 -31.19
CA THR A 404 -22.31 4.86 -30.02
C THR A 404 -23.09 6.18 -29.95
N ALA A 405 -22.51 7.31 -30.39
CA ALA A 405 -23.17 8.61 -30.42
C ALA A 405 -24.35 8.70 -31.41
N LEU A 406 -24.35 7.81 -32.42
CA LEU A 406 -25.47 7.65 -33.35
C LEU A 406 -26.60 6.76 -32.79
N GLY A 407 -26.35 6.03 -31.64
CA GLY A 407 -27.30 5.09 -31.05
C GLY A 407 -27.66 5.35 -29.58
N GLY A 408 -27.26 6.48 -29.00
CA GLY A 408 -27.33 6.70 -27.53
C GLY A 408 -26.19 5.98 -26.81
N ALA A 409 -25.76 6.45 -25.63
CA ALA A 409 -24.75 5.79 -24.81
C ALA A 409 -25.31 4.43 -24.31
N ALA A 410 -25.21 3.40 -25.15
CA ALA A 410 -25.70 2.07 -24.80
C ALA A 410 -24.81 1.46 -23.72
N MET A 411 -25.40 1.23 -22.55
CA MET A 411 -24.81 0.39 -21.50
C MET A 411 -24.49 -0.99 -22.05
N PRO A 412 -23.52 -1.70 -21.49
CA PRO A 412 -23.22 -3.06 -21.94
C PRO A 412 -24.49 -3.91 -21.95
N ASP A 413 -24.76 -4.62 -23.04
CA ASP A 413 -25.99 -5.41 -23.22
C ASP A 413 -26.22 -6.43 -22.08
N LYS A 414 -25.15 -6.90 -21.46
CA LYS A 414 -25.19 -7.86 -20.36
C LYS A 414 -25.28 -7.20 -18.97
N LEU A 415 -25.09 -5.89 -18.85
CA LEU A 415 -25.24 -5.21 -17.56
C LEU A 415 -26.71 -5.23 -17.13
N ARG A 416 -26.95 -5.77 -15.96
CA ARG A 416 -28.23 -5.64 -15.26
C ARG A 416 -28.08 -4.57 -14.19
N ASP A 417 -28.36 -3.34 -14.57
CA ASP A 417 -28.16 -2.16 -13.73
C ASP A 417 -29.15 -2.11 -12.54
N CYS A 418 -28.84 -1.31 -11.53
CA CYS A 418 -29.74 -1.04 -10.40
C CYS A 418 -30.54 0.23 -10.63
N ASN A 419 -31.56 0.44 -9.78
CA ASN A 419 -32.48 1.58 -9.88
C ASN A 419 -31.94 2.85 -9.21
N GLU A 420 -31.08 2.71 -8.21
CA GLU A 420 -30.46 3.81 -7.48
C GLU A 420 -29.38 4.49 -8.33
N ASN A 421 -29.31 5.82 -8.29
CA ASN A 421 -28.34 6.61 -9.03
C ASN A 421 -27.25 7.22 -8.14
N ASN A 422 -27.40 7.18 -6.82
CA ASN A 422 -26.34 7.64 -5.90
C ASN A 422 -25.25 6.58 -5.80
N PRO A 423 -24.01 6.85 -6.28
CA PRO A 423 -22.91 5.89 -6.26
C PRO A 423 -22.59 5.34 -4.87
N GLU A 424 -22.75 6.15 -3.81
CA GLU A 424 -22.46 5.77 -2.43
C GLU A 424 -23.37 4.65 -1.92
N LEU A 425 -24.59 4.56 -2.48
CA LEU A 425 -25.62 3.59 -2.11
C LEU A 425 -25.66 2.38 -3.04
N THR A 426 -24.84 2.36 -4.10
CA THR A 426 -24.89 1.34 -5.13
C THR A 426 -23.66 0.43 -5.13
N GLU A 427 -23.86 -0.79 -5.59
CA GLU A 427 -22.81 -1.79 -5.74
C GLU A 427 -22.96 -2.58 -7.03
N ILE A 428 -21.83 -2.98 -7.61
CA ILE A 428 -21.80 -3.83 -8.80
C ILE A 428 -21.09 -5.14 -8.50
N TYR A 429 -21.73 -6.25 -8.87
CA TYR A 429 -21.12 -7.58 -8.88
C TYR A 429 -20.59 -7.88 -10.27
N ILE A 430 -19.28 -8.10 -10.37
CA ILE A 430 -18.64 -8.64 -11.58
C ILE A 430 -18.57 -10.14 -11.40
N VAL A 431 -19.40 -10.87 -12.19
CA VAL A 431 -19.68 -12.29 -11.96
C VAL A 431 -19.05 -13.13 -13.05
N GLU A 432 -18.48 -14.27 -12.68
CA GLU A 432 -17.94 -15.25 -13.61
C GLU A 432 -19.07 -15.99 -14.35
N GLY A 433 -19.13 -15.77 -15.66
CA GLY A 433 -20.02 -16.51 -16.54
C GLY A 433 -21.51 -16.13 -16.50
N ASP A 434 -22.23 -16.59 -17.53
CA ASP A 434 -23.66 -16.28 -17.71
C ASP A 434 -24.55 -17.09 -16.75
N SER A 435 -24.13 -18.29 -16.31
CA SER A 435 -24.91 -19.13 -15.40
C SER A 435 -25.01 -18.48 -14.02
N ALA A 436 -23.88 -18.17 -13.40
CA ALA A 436 -23.85 -17.48 -12.12
C ALA A 436 -24.45 -16.06 -12.22
N GLY A 437 -24.22 -15.36 -13.36
CA GLY A 437 -24.85 -14.07 -13.65
C GLY A 437 -26.37 -14.13 -13.72
N GLY A 438 -26.94 -15.23 -14.21
CA GLY A 438 -28.38 -15.48 -14.24
C GLY A 438 -28.97 -15.66 -12.84
N SER A 439 -28.34 -16.49 -11.99
CA SER A 439 -28.74 -16.70 -10.60
C SER A 439 -28.61 -15.40 -9.79
N ALA A 440 -27.50 -14.67 -9.96
CA ALA A 440 -27.27 -13.39 -9.30
C ALA A 440 -28.31 -12.33 -9.71
N THR A 441 -28.66 -12.25 -10.99
CA THR A 441 -29.67 -11.31 -11.49
C THR A 441 -31.05 -11.58 -10.89
N GLN A 442 -31.41 -12.85 -10.68
CA GLN A 442 -32.69 -13.22 -10.09
C GLN A 442 -32.70 -13.06 -8.55
N GLY A 443 -31.55 -13.28 -7.91
CA GLY A 443 -31.41 -13.21 -6.45
C GLY A 443 -31.18 -11.79 -5.90
N ARG A 444 -30.64 -10.87 -6.71
CA ARG A 444 -30.23 -9.53 -6.27
C ARG A 444 -31.36 -8.64 -5.76
N ASP A 445 -31.02 -7.66 -4.95
CA ASP A 445 -31.87 -6.49 -4.73
C ASP A 445 -31.62 -5.46 -5.85
N SER A 446 -32.56 -5.38 -6.79
CA SER A 446 -32.46 -4.51 -7.96
C SER A 446 -32.49 -3.01 -7.62
N ARG A 447 -32.79 -2.63 -6.39
CA ARG A 447 -32.78 -1.23 -5.97
C ARG A 447 -31.37 -0.65 -6.00
N PHE A 448 -30.36 -1.39 -5.53
CA PHE A 448 -28.99 -0.89 -5.37
C PHE A 448 -27.90 -1.84 -5.87
N GLN A 449 -28.22 -3.07 -6.28
CA GLN A 449 -27.25 -4.05 -6.79
C GLN A 449 -27.32 -4.15 -8.30
N ALA A 450 -26.19 -3.92 -8.98
CA ALA A 450 -26.00 -4.18 -10.40
C ALA A 450 -25.22 -5.49 -10.62
N ILE A 451 -25.47 -6.19 -11.73
CA ILE A 451 -24.80 -7.44 -12.11
C ILE A 451 -24.18 -7.29 -13.49
N LEU A 452 -22.89 -7.58 -13.60
CA LEU A 452 -22.15 -7.64 -14.87
C LEU A 452 -21.53 -9.03 -15.04
N PRO A 453 -22.16 -9.93 -15.82
CA PRO A 453 -21.56 -11.22 -16.14
C PRO A 453 -20.38 -11.05 -17.11
N LEU A 454 -19.27 -11.72 -16.83
CA LEU A 454 -18.13 -11.83 -17.72
C LEU A 454 -18.27 -13.09 -18.60
N TRP A 455 -17.80 -13.03 -19.84
CA TRP A 455 -17.79 -14.19 -20.74
C TRP A 455 -16.37 -14.68 -21.00
N GLY A 456 -15.92 -15.58 -20.13
CA GLY A 456 -14.60 -16.22 -20.20
C GLY A 456 -13.47 -15.32 -19.72
N LYS A 457 -12.26 -15.84 -19.78
CA LYS A 457 -11.04 -15.18 -19.27
C LYS A 457 -10.78 -13.86 -20.00
N MET A 458 -10.50 -12.84 -19.24
CA MET A 458 -10.17 -11.52 -19.75
C MET A 458 -8.73 -11.45 -20.27
N LEU A 459 -8.39 -10.36 -20.95
CA LEU A 459 -7.03 -10.07 -21.37
C LEU A 459 -6.13 -9.91 -20.13
N ASN A 460 -5.00 -10.60 -20.14
CA ASN A 460 -3.94 -10.32 -19.18
C ASN A 460 -3.25 -9.01 -19.57
N VAL A 461 -3.57 -7.94 -18.84
CA VAL A 461 -3.08 -6.59 -19.15
C VAL A 461 -1.61 -6.40 -18.77
N GLU A 462 -1.02 -7.27 -17.96
CA GLU A 462 0.42 -7.26 -17.65
C GLU A 462 1.27 -7.52 -18.89
N LYS A 463 0.73 -8.30 -19.85
CA LYS A 463 1.36 -8.66 -21.13
C LYS A 463 0.85 -7.84 -22.31
N ALA A 464 0.06 -6.81 -22.07
CA ALA A 464 -0.64 -6.10 -23.13
C ALA A 464 -0.38 -4.62 -23.07
N ARG A 465 -0.15 -4.01 -24.24
CA ARG A 465 -0.10 -2.57 -24.37
C ARG A 465 -1.49 -1.94 -24.19
N ALA A 466 -1.50 -0.67 -23.82
CA ALA A 466 -2.71 0.09 -23.57
C ALA A 466 -3.69 0.07 -24.77
N ASP A 467 -3.22 0.11 -26.02
CA ASP A 467 -4.05 0.04 -27.22
C ASP A 467 -4.89 -1.27 -27.28
N LYS A 468 -4.30 -2.38 -26.90
CA LYS A 468 -5.00 -3.67 -26.82
C LYS A 468 -6.00 -3.71 -25.67
N VAL A 469 -5.70 -3.05 -24.56
CA VAL A 469 -6.60 -2.95 -23.41
C VAL A 469 -7.85 -2.14 -23.78
N TYR A 470 -7.65 -0.98 -24.39
CA TYR A 470 -8.74 -0.10 -24.86
C TYR A 470 -9.61 -0.75 -25.96
N GLY A 471 -9.03 -1.58 -26.80
CA GLY A 471 -9.76 -2.28 -27.88
C GLY A 471 -10.33 -3.65 -27.50
N ASN A 472 -10.20 -4.09 -26.25
CA ASN A 472 -10.58 -5.42 -25.84
C ASN A 472 -12.08 -5.54 -25.52
N ASP A 473 -12.80 -6.37 -26.29
CA ASP A 473 -14.25 -6.55 -26.17
C ASP A 473 -14.70 -7.06 -24.78
N LYS A 474 -13.81 -7.72 -24.02
CA LYS A 474 -14.13 -8.26 -22.69
C LYS A 474 -13.89 -7.25 -21.57
N LEU A 475 -12.97 -6.29 -21.76
CA LEU A 475 -12.68 -5.22 -20.79
C LEU A 475 -13.61 -4.02 -20.97
N GLN A 476 -14.03 -3.73 -22.22
CA GLN A 476 -14.91 -2.61 -22.51
C GLN A 476 -16.21 -2.58 -21.69
N PRO A 477 -16.91 -3.70 -21.47
CA PRO A 477 -18.09 -3.72 -20.61
C PRO A 477 -17.81 -3.32 -19.16
N VAL A 478 -16.66 -3.72 -18.62
CA VAL A 478 -16.24 -3.35 -17.26
C VAL A 478 -15.95 -1.84 -17.20
N ILE A 479 -15.17 -1.31 -18.15
CA ILE A 479 -14.83 0.11 -18.24
C ILE A 479 -16.09 0.96 -18.37
N THR A 480 -17.02 0.56 -19.25
CA THR A 480 -18.26 1.29 -19.50
C THR A 480 -19.22 1.22 -18.32
N ALA A 481 -19.35 0.06 -17.68
CA ALA A 481 -20.21 -0.10 -16.50
C ALA A 481 -19.74 0.76 -15.32
N LEU A 482 -18.44 0.81 -15.05
CA LEU A 482 -17.87 1.61 -13.98
C LEU A 482 -17.94 3.13 -14.26
N GLY A 483 -17.84 3.55 -15.52
CA GLY A 483 -18.02 4.94 -15.96
C GLY A 483 -16.87 5.89 -15.64
N ALA A 484 -15.87 5.45 -14.89
CA ALA A 484 -14.76 6.27 -14.39
C ALA A 484 -13.60 6.49 -15.40
N GLY A 485 -13.63 5.84 -16.58
CA GLY A 485 -12.50 5.82 -17.50
C GLY A 485 -11.36 4.90 -17.03
N ILE A 486 -10.21 4.93 -17.71
CA ILE A 486 -9.01 4.16 -17.33
C ILE A 486 -7.73 4.95 -17.63
N GLY A 487 -6.62 4.65 -16.94
CA GLY A 487 -5.33 5.32 -17.11
C GLY A 487 -5.41 6.81 -16.76
N GLU A 488 -4.86 7.69 -17.59
CA GLU A 488 -4.90 9.15 -17.36
C GLU A 488 -6.31 9.76 -17.39
N GLU A 489 -7.27 9.12 -18.04
CA GLU A 489 -8.66 9.59 -18.09
C GLU A 489 -9.50 9.10 -16.91
N PHE A 490 -8.88 8.32 -16.01
CA PHE A 490 -9.57 7.83 -14.83
C PHE A 490 -9.96 8.99 -13.91
N ASP A 491 -11.26 9.06 -13.62
CA ASP A 491 -11.83 10.10 -12.77
C ASP A 491 -12.76 9.44 -11.75
N LEU A 492 -12.32 9.40 -10.51
CA LEU A 492 -13.04 8.75 -9.41
C LEU A 492 -14.42 9.38 -9.19
N ASN A 493 -14.58 10.69 -9.45
CA ASN A 493 -15.87 11.38 -9.29
C ASN A 493 -16.94 10.91 -10.29
N LYS A 494 -16.54 10.21 -11.35
CA LYS A 494 -17.45 9.62 -12.34
C LYS A 494 -17.79 8.18 -12.06
N LEU A 495 -17.25 7.61 -10.98
CA LEU A 495 -17.51 6.22 -10.60
C LEU A 495 -19.00 6.04 -10.29
N ARG A 496 -19.61 5.02 -10.89
CA ARG A 496 -21.05 4.77 -10.79
C ARG A 496 -21.42 3.89 -9.59
N TYR A 497 -20.49 3.16 -9.01
CA TYR A 497 -20.71 2.23 -7.90
C TYR A 497 -19.56 2.33 -6.90
N HIS A 498 -19.87 2.64 -5.65
CA HIS A 498 -18.85 2.74 -4.59
C HIS A 498 -18.50 1.40 -3.93
N LYS A 499 -19.09 0.27 -4.41
CA LYS A 499 -18.62 -1.08 -4.12
C LYS A 499 -18.55 -1.89 -5.40
N ILE A 500 -17.35 -2.32 -5.74
CA ILE A 500 -17.07 -3.17 -6.90
C ILE A 500 -16.72 -4.55 -6.35
N ILE A 501 -17.62 -5.50 -6.49
CA ILE A 501 -17.51 -6.81 -5.85
C ILE A 501 -17.20 -7.85 -6.92
N ILE A 502 -16.00 -8.44 -6.82
CA ILE A 502 -15.60 -9.57 -7.67
C ILE A 502 -16.21 -10.83 -7.09
N MET A 503 -17.09 -11.47 -7.85
CA MET A 503 -17.77 -12.71 -7.47
C MET A 503 -17.41 -13.81 -8.48
N ALA A 504 -16.39 -14.57 -8.15
CA ALA A 504 -15.85 -15.67 -8.95
C ALA A 504 -16.00 -16.99 -8.20
N ASP A 505 -16.03 -18.09 -8.95
CA ASP A 505 -16.10 -19.43 -8.42
C ASP A 505 -14.92 -19.74 -7.48
N ALA A 506 -15.11 -20.67 -6.55
CA ALA A 506 -14.09 -21.06 -5.57
C ALA A 506 -13.10 -22.09 -6.14
N ASP A 507 -12.92 -22.13 -7.46
CA ASP A 507 -12.01 -23.00 -8.18
C ASP A 507 -10.79 -22.25 -8.75
N VAL A 508 -9.91 -22.97 -9.46
CA VAL A 508 -8.70 -22.42 -10.06
C VAL A 508 -8.99 -21.41 -11.18
N ASP A 509 -10.07 -21.57 -11.91
CA ASP A 509 -10.46 -20.65 -13.00
C ASP A 509 -11.02 -19.36 -12.43
N GLY A 510 -11.87 -19.43 -11.40
CA GLY A 510 -12.35 -18.25 -10.67
C GLY A 510 -11.25 -17.47 -9.98
N ALA A 511 -10.29 -18.17 -9.36
CA ALA A 511 -9.08 -17.53 -8.80
C ALA A 511 -8.27 -16.80 -9.88
N HIS A 512 -8.15 -17.38 -11.08
CA HIS A 512 -7.46 -16.75 -12.21
C HIS A 512 -8.22 -15.52 -12.73
N ILE A 513 -9.55 -15.59 -12.88
CA ILE A 513 -10.38 -14.44 -13.30
C ILE A 513 -10.28 -13.29 -12.30
N ARG A 514 -10.34 -13.60 -11.00
CA ARG A 514 -10.13 -12.61 -9.94
C ARG A 514 -8.76 -11.95 -10.06
N THR A 515 -7.69 -12.72 -10.27
CA THR A 515 -6.33 -12.20 -10.45
C THR A 515 -6.23 -11.31 -11.69
N LEU A 516 -6.87 -11.67 -12.81
CA LEU A 516 -6.89 -10.85 -14.03
C LEU A 516 -7.61 -9.51 -13.79
N LEU A 517 -8.74 -9.50 -13.07
CA LEU A 517 -9.46 -8.28 -12.69
C LEU A 517 -8.62 -7.40 -11.77
N LEU A 518 -7.98 -7.99 -10.75
CA LEU A 518 -7.11 -7.25 -9.84
C LEU A 518 -5.90 -6.66 -10.56
N THR A 519 -5.29 -7.40 -11.51
CA THR A 519 -4.22 -6.89 -12.37
C THR A 519 -4.70 -5.68 -13.18
N PHE A 520 -5.91 -5.78 -13.77
CA PHE A 520 -6.50 -4.69 -14.54
C PHE A 520 -6.77 -3.46 -13.66
N PHE A 521 -7.38 -3.62 -12.51
CA PHE A 521 -7.62 -2.49 -11.58
C PHE A 521 -6.33 -1.88 -11.09
N PHE A 522 -5.34 -2.68 -10.70
CA PHE A 522 -4.05 -2.20 -10.23
C PHE A 522 -3.30 -1.39 -11.31
N ARG A 523 -3.31 -1.85 -12.57
CA ARG A 523 -2.57 -1.20 -13.66
C ARG A 523 -3.29 0.01 -14.27
N PHE A 524 -4.62 0.01 -14.31
CA PHE A 524 -5.39 1.02 -15.07
C PHE A 524 -6.42 1.81 -14.25
N MET A 525 -6.74 1.38 -13.05
CA MET A 525 -7.72 2.00 -12.16
C MET A 525 -7.27 1.94 -10.69
N ARG A 526 -5.99 2.13 -10.45
CA ARG A 526 -5.36 1.95 -9.13
C ARG A 526 -6.08 2.73 -7.99
N PRO A 527 -6.59 3.96 -8.17
CA PRO A 527 -7.32 4.66 -7.11
C PRO A 527 -8.56 3.90 -6.60
N LEU A 528 -9.15 2.97 -7.38
CA LEU A 528 -10.24 2.13 -6.89
C LEU A 528 -9.82 1.22 -5.73
N ILE A 529 -8.58 0.76 -5.73
CA ILE A 529 -8.03 -0.09 -4.66
C ILE A 529 -7.60 0.78 -3.50
N GLU A 530 -6.92 1.88 -3.76
CA GLU A 530 -6.39 2.81 -2.74
C GLU A 530 -7.52 3.40 -1.89
N GLU A 531 -8.62 3.82 -2.52
CA GLU A 531 -9.82 4.34 -1.85
C GLU A 531 -10.75 3.23 -1.31
N GLY A 532 -10.42 1.96 -1.59
CA GLY A 532 -11.09 0.79 -1.03
C GLY A 532 -12.46 0.49 -1.58
N TYR A 533 -12.70 0.78 -2.85
CA TYR A 533 -13.96 0.45 -3.54
C TYR A 533 -14.01 -0.99 -4.07
N VAL A 534 -12.88 -1.75 -4.05
CA VAL A 534 -12.79 -3.10 -4.59
C VAL A 534 -12.92 -4.14 -3.50
N TYR A 535 -13.80 -5.12 -3.71
CA TYR A 535 -14.06 -6.22 -2.79
C TYR A 535 -14.05 -7.57 -3.53
N SER A 536 -13.74 -8.64 -2.80
CA SER A 536 -13.96 -10.01 -3.23
C SER A 536 -15.07 -10.62 -2.38
N ALA A 537 -16.09 -11.15 -3.03
CA ALA A 537 -17.09 -11.96 -2.35
C ALA A 537 -16.48 -13.26 -1.83
N VAL A 538 -16.98 -13.75 -0.70
CA VAL A 538 -16.58 -15.03 -0.10
C VAL A 538 -17.82 -15.93 -0.11
N PRO A 539 -18.05 -16.72 -1.17
CA PRO A 539 -19.14 -17.68 -1.18
C PRO A 539 -18.82 -18.89 -0.29
N PRO A 540 -19.82 -19.61 0.22
CA PRO A 540 -19.58 -20.83 0.98
C PRO A 540 -19.01 -21.93 0.09
N LEU A 541 -18.16 -22.79 0.69
CA LEU A 541 -17.56 -23.94 0.01
C LEU A 541 -18.43 -25.21 0.14
N TYR A 542 -19.18 -25.32 1.24
CA TYR A 542 -19.95 -26.52 1.55
C TYR A 542 -21.38 -26.21 1.93
N LYS A 543 -22.28 -27.12 1.52
CA LYS A 543 -23.66 -27.22 1.98
C LYS A 543 -23.86 -28.52 2.73
N LEU A 544 -24.27 -28.43 3.99
CA LEU A 544 -24.55 -29.57 4.86
C LEU A 544 -26.08 -29.69 5.01
N THR A 545 -26.62 -30.88 4.78
CA THR A 545 -28.06 -31.14 4.84
C THR A 545 -28.35 -32.30 5.79
N ARG A 546 -29.25 -32.10 6.74
CA ARG A 546 -29.84 -33.13 7.60
C ARG A 546 -31.37 -33.03 7.54
N GLY A 547 -32.00 -33.87 6.75
CA GLY A 547 -33.46 -33.79 6.53
C GLY A 547 -33.89 -32.45 5.93
N LYS A 548 -34.60 -31.62 6.69
CA LYS A 548 -35.00 -30.25 6.27
C LYS A 548 -34.03 -29.15 6.71
N GLN A 549 -33.10 -29.47 7.58
CA GLN A 549 -32.13 -28.51 8.06
C GLN A 549 -30.96 -28.40 7.08
N GLN A 550 -30.64 -27.18 6.68
CA GLN A 550 -29.51 -26.88 5.80
C GLN A 550 -28.63 -25.85 6.50
N ARG A 551 -27.31 -26.03 6.39
CA ARG A 551 -26.29 -25.08 6.86
C ARG A 551 -25.18 -25.01 5.81
N VAL A 552 -24.45 -23.90 5.77
CA VAL A 552 -23.32 -23.69 4.89
C VAL A 552 -22.05 -23.54 5.71
N ALA A 553 -20.90 -23.90 5.11
CA ALA A 553 -19.59 -23.71 5.71
C ALA A 553 -18.64 -23.09 4.68
N TYR A 554 -17.76 -22.22 5.17
CA TYR A 554 -16.79 -21.45 4.36
C TYR A 554 -15.39 -22.04 4.42
N THR A 555 -15.10 -22.87 5.43
CA THR A 555 -13.83 -23.59 5.58
C THR A 555 -14.05 -25.06 5.91
N ASP A 556 -12.98 -25.86 5.81
CA ASP A 556 -13.02 -27.30 6.19
C ASP A 556 -13.29 -27.46 7.70
N GLU A 557 -12.72 -26.60 8.51
CA GLU A 557 -12.88 -26.61 9.98
C GLU A 557 -14.35 -26.30 10.34
N GLU A 558 -14.97 -25.31 9.70
CA GLU A 558 -16.39 -25.00 9.89
C GLU A 558 -17.29 -26.14 9.44
N ARG A 559 -16.97 -26.78 8.30
CA ARG A 559 -17.69 -27.97 7.83
C ARG A 559 -17.69 -29.08 8.89
N ASP A 560 -16.54 -29.37 9.46
CA ASP A 560 -16.38 -30.45 10.45
C ASP A 560 -17.06 -30.10 11.78
N ALA A 561 -16.96 -28.84 12.23
CA ALA A 561 -17.65 -28.33 13.41
C ALA A 561 -19.19 -28.41 13.22
N ILE A 562 -19.70 -27.86 12.11
CA ILE A 562 -21.14 -27.88 11.80
C ILE A 562 -21.65 -29.33 11.63
N SER A 563 -20.86 -30.19 10.98
CA SER A 563 -21.20 -31.62 10.84
C SER A 563 -21.32 -32.30 12.21
N SER A 564 -20.42 -32.01 13.14
CA SER A 564 -20.45 -32.53 14.51
C SER A 564 -21.67 -32.01 15.28
N GLU A 565 -21.95 -30.72 15.21
CA GLU A 565 -23.16 -30.13 15.82
C GLU A 565 -24.45 -30.74 15.26
N MET A 566 -24.54 -30.86 13.92
CA MET A 566 -25.72 -31.42 13.27
C MET A 566 -25.94 -32.90 13.59
N ARG A 567 -24.93 -33.64 14.03
CA ARG A 567 -25.08 -35.04 14.50
C ARG A 567 -25.69 -35.14 15.89
N ASP A 568 -25.66 -34.07 16.67
CA ASP A 568 -26.28 -33.97 18.00
C ASP A 568 -25.90 -35.16 18.91
N GLY A 569 -24.59 -35.48 18.96
CA GLY A 569 -24.02 -36.57 19.75
C GLY A 569 -24.29 -38.00 19.21
N ASN A 570 -24.99 -38.15 18.10
CA ASN A 570 -25.27 -39.46 17.51
C ASN A 570 -24.42 -39.67 16.23
N PRO A 571 -23.36 -40.50 16.27
CA PRO A 571 -22.47 -40.73 15.13
C PRO A 571 -23.14 -41.40 13.92
N ASN A 572 -24.30 -42.06 14.10
CA ASN A 572 -25.02 -42.78 13.03
C ASN A 572 -25.92 -41.86 12.19
N VAL A 573 -26.04 -40.60 12.54
CA VAL A 573 -26.81 -39.63 11.75
C VAL A 573 -26.08 -39.31 10.45
N LYS A 574 -26.71 -39.62 9.32
CA LYS A 574 -26.19 -39.30 7.99
C LYS A 574 -26.42 -37.80 7.71
N ILE A 575 -25.33 -37.11 7.39
CA ILE A 575 -25.34 -35.74 6.90
C ILE A 575 -24.88 -35.79 5.46
N ASP A 576 -25.65 -35.19 4.56
CA ASP A 576 -25.23 -35.00 3.19
C ASP A 576 -24.40 -33.71 3.10
N ILE A 577 -23.13 -33.87 2.70
CA ILE A 577 -22.17 -32.75 2.54
C ILE A 577 -21.92 -32.60 1.05
N ASN A 578 -22.38 -31.51 0.48
CA ASN A 578 -22.11 -31.15 -0.89
C ASN A 578 -21.08 -30.02 -0.94
N ARG A 579 -20.01 -30.19 -1.71
CA ARG A 579 -19.07 -29.12 -2.04
C ARG A 579 -19.59 -28.39 -3.28
N TYR A 580 -19.75 -27.06 -3.17
CA TYR A 580 -20.06 -26.24 -4.34
C TYR A 580 -18.83 -26.17 -5.26
N LYS A 581 -19.01 -26.51 -6.54
CA LYS A 581 -17.97 -26.40 -7.57
C LYS A 581 -17.97 -25.03 -8.21
N GLY A 582 -19.12 -24.34 -8.20
CA GLY A 582 -19.24 -22.99 -8.70
C GLY A 582 -20.54 -22.32 -8.27
N LEU A 583 -20.59 -21.00 -8.39
CA LEU A 583 -21.74 -20.14 -8.05
C LEU A 583 -22.99 -20.47 -8.89
N GLY A 584 -22.79 -21.03 -10.10
CA GLY A 584 -23.87 -21.46 -10.97
C GLY A 584 -24.66 -22.65 -10.44
N GLU A 585 -24.17 -23.38 -9.43
CA GLU A 585 -24.88 -24.48 -8.77
C GLU A 585 -25.86 -23.97 -7.69
N MET A 586 -25.69 -22.72 -7.25
CA MET A 586 -26.58 -22.10 -6.27
C MET A 586 -27.84 -21.58 -6.96
N ASN A 587 -29.00 -21.85 -6.35
CA ASN A 587 -30.22 -21.17 -6.79
C ASN A 587 -30.20 -19.69 -6.37
N PRO A 588 -31.05 -18.83 -6.94
CA PRO A 588 -31.06 -17.40 -6.65
C PRO A 588 -31.21 -17.04 -5.17
N HIS A 589 -32.02 -17.81 -4.42
CA HIS A 589 -32.27 -17.58 -3.00
C HIS A 589 -31.02 -17.96 -2.16
N GLU A 590 -30.38 -19.09 -2.45
CA GLU A 590 -29.16 -19.50 -1.79
C GLU A 590 -28.04 -18.48 -2.01
N LEU A 591 -27.88 -18.01 -3.26
CA LEU A 591 -26.86 -17.01 -3.60
C LEU A 591 -27.11 -15.68 -2.90
N TRP A 592 -28.38 -15.26 -2.78
CA TRP A 592 -28.76 -14.10 -2.00
C TRP A 592 -28.35 -14.26 -0.53
N GLU A 593 -28.88 -15.30 0.13
CA GLU A 593 -28.70 -15.49 1.58
C GLU A 593 -27.24 -15.66 2.02
N THR A 594 -26.38 -16.20 1.15
CA THR A 594 -24.99 -16.53 1.51
C THR A 594 -23.96 -15.52 1.04
N THR A 595 -24.25 -14.82 -0.08
CA THR A 595 -23.21 -14.07 -0.79
C THR A 595 -23.61 -12.65 -1.17
N MET A 596 -24.92 -12.34 -1.26
CA MET A 596 -25.38 -11.05 -1.77
C MET A 596 -26.13 -10.21 -0.73
N ASP A 597 -26.76 -10.82 0.27
CA ASP A 597 -27.47 -10.10 1.34
C ASP A 597 -26.49 -9.26 2.17
N PRO A 598 -26.61 -7.92 2.19
CA PRO A 598 -25.71 -7.06 2.94
C PRO A 598 -25.57 -7.38 4.43
N GLU A 599 -26.63 -7.97 5.05
CA GLU A 599 -26.63 -8.30 6.46
C GLU A 599 -25.92 -9.62 6.79
N LYS A 600 -25.77 -10.52 5.80
CA LYS A 600 -25.27 -11.89 6.03
C LYS A 600 -23.98 -12.22 5.28
N ARG A 601 -23.74 -11.54 4.14
CA ARG A 601 -22.60 -11.81 3.27
C ARG A 601 -21.27 -11.46 3.92
N THR A 602 -20.22 -12.18 3.53
CA THR A 602 -18.84 -11.85 3.84
C THR A 602 -18.16 -11.26 2.62
N LEU A 603 -17.62 -10.05 2.74
CA LEU A 603 -16.81 -9.39 1.72
C LEU A 603 -15.40 -9.19 2.26
N ARG A 604 -14.40 -9.52 1.44
CA ARG A 604 -13.00 -9.18 1.69
C ARG A 604 -12.66 -7.92 0.92
N ARG A 605 -12.40 -6.83 1.62
CA ARG A 605 -11.89 -5.59 1.01
C ARG A 605 -10.48 -5.84 0.47
N ILE A 606 -10.20 -5.36 -0.73
CA ILE A 606 -8.87 -5.40 -1.32
C ILE A 606 -8.16 -4.12 -0.94
N THR A 607 -7.01 -4.24 -0.29
CA THR A 607 -6.16 -3.12 0.14
C THR A 607 -4.84 -3.16 -0.60
N LEU A 608 -4.18 -2.02 -0.68
CA LEU A 608 -2.85 -1.86 -1.25
C LEU A 608 -1.94 -1.29 -0.17
N ASP A 609 -1.29 -2.17 0.57
CA ASP A 609 -0.41 -1.77 1.67
C ASP A 609 1.00 -1.43 1.17
N ASP A 610 1.47 -2.09 0.10
CA ASP A 610 2.77 -1.89 -0.53
C ASP A 610 2.65 -2.00 -2.05
N ALA A 611 2.80 -0.86 -2.72
CA ALA A 611 2.69 -0.76 -4.17
C ALA A 611 3.86 -1.44 -4.91
N VAL A 612 5.06 -1.45 -4.34
CA VAL A 612 6.25 -2.07 -4.94
C VAL A 612 6.13 -3.59 -4.88
N LYS A 613 5.73 -4.12 -3.73
CA LYS A 613 5.47 -5.57 -3.54
C LYS A 613 4.31 -6.05 -4.41
N ALA A 614 3.27 -5.24 -4.56
CA ALA A 614 2.15 -5.55 -5.47
C ALA A 614 2.61 -5.56 -6.94
N ASP A 615 3.39 -4.56 -7.39
CA ASP A 615 3.98 -4.51 -8.73
C ASP A 615 4.84 -5.74 -9.02
N GLU A 616 5.72 -6.11 -8.08
CA GLU A 616 6.52 -7.33 -8.18
C GLU A 616 5.64 -8.58 -8.29
N THR A 617 4.64 -8.70 -7.43
CA THR A 617 3.75 -9.87 -7.42
C THR A 617 3.01 -10.02 -8.75
N PHE A 618 2.45 -8.94 -9.29
CA PHE A 618 1.81 -8.97 -10.60
C PHE A 618 2.80 -9.27 -11.72
N THR A 619 4.00 -8.69 -11.69
CA THR A 619 5.06 -8.96 -12.67
C THR A 619 5.48 -10.44 -12.66
N VAL A 620 5.67 -11.04 -11.48
CA VAL A 620 6.04 -12.46 -11.35
C VAL A 620 4.90 -13.39 -11.78
N LEU A 621 3.69 -13.16 -11.26
CA LEU A 621 2.56 -14.08 -11.48
C LEU A 621 1.95 -13.92 -12.88
N MET A 622 1.85 -12.71 -13.39
CA MET A 622 1.12 -12.37 -14.62
C MET A 622 2.02 -11.95 -15.78
N GLY A 623 3.30 -11.68 -15.54
CA GLY A 623 4.29 -11.28 -16.54
C GLY A 623 4.66 -12.39 -17.53
N GLU A 624 5.54 -12.06 -18.51
CA GLU A 624 5.91 -12.99 -19.57
C GLU A 624 6.89 -14.08 -19.11
N LYS A 625 7.78 -13.78 -18.14
CA LYS A 625 8.83 -14.68 -17.68
C LYS A 625 8.24 -15.84 -16.86
N VAL A 626 8.35 -17.05 -17.40
CA VAL A 626 7.81 -18.28 -16.79
C VAL A 626 8.69 -18.73 -15.63
N GLU A 627 9.99 -18.51 -15.70
CA GLU A 627 10.99 -18.93 -14.72
C GLU A 627 10.70 -18.36 -13.33
N HIS A 628 10.49 -17.06 -13.24
CA HIS A 628 10.19 -16.38 -11.96
C HIS A 628 8.88 -16.89 -11.33
N ARG A 629 7.87 -17.16 -12.17
CA ARG A 629 6.61 -17.75 -11.72
C ARG A 629 6.80 -19.16 -11.18
N LYS A 630 7.64 -19.96 -11.86
CA LYS A 630 7.98 -21.32 -11.43
C LYS A 630 8.68 -21.29 -10.06
N GLU A 631 9.70 -20.45 -9.90
CA GLU A 631 10.41 -20.26 -8.63
C GLU A 631 9.46 -19.82 -7.51
N PHE A 632 8.56 -18.86 -7.80
CA PHE A 632 7.54 -18.43 -6.85
C PHE A 632 6.63 -19.59 -6.41
N ILE A 633 6.15 -20.40 -7.35
CA ILE A 633 5.30 -21.56 -7.07
C ILE A 633 6.08 -22.58 -6.22
N GLU A 634 7.31 -22.92 -6.58
CA GLU A 634 8.14 -23.87 -5.85
C GLU A 634 8.40 -23.41 -4.39
N LYS A 635 8.74 -22.14 -4.20
CA LYS A 635 8.97 -21.54 -2.89
C LYS A 635 7.72 -21.55 -2.00
N ASN A 636 6.56 -21.30 -2.59
CA ASN A 636 5.29 -21.13 -1.85
C ASN A 636 4.40 -22.38 -1.86
N ALA A 637 4.79 -23.47 -2.54
CA ALA A 637 3.99 -24.69 -2.65
C ALA A 637 3.61 -25.30 -1.30
N LYS A 638 4.47 -25.16 -0.28
CA LYS A 638 4.21 -25.64 1.08
C LYS A 638 3.03 -24.96 1.79
N TYR A 639 2.63 -23.77 1.31
CA TYR A 639 1.50 -23.01 1.85
C TYR A 639 0.20 -23.23 1.06
N ALA A 640 0.27 -23.95 -0.06
CA ALA A 640 -0.90 -24.27 -0.86
C ALA A 640 -1.74 -25.34 -0.15
N VAL A 641 -2.88 -24.93 0.38
CA VAL A 641 -3.90 -25.79 1.00
C VAL A 641 -5.07 -25.86 0.01
N ASN A 642 -5.73 -27.03 -0.07
CA ASN A 642 -6.89 -27.26 -0.95
C ASN A 642 -6.60 -27.17 -2.45
N LEU A 643 -5.58 -27.89 -2.91
CA LEU A 643 -5.37 -28.12 -4.34
C LEU A 643 -6.46 -29.07 -4.85
N ASP A 644 -7.24 -28.64 -5.86
CA ASP A 644 -8.12 -29.53 -6.61
C ASP A 644 -7.26 -30.45 -7.50
N TYR A 645 -7.28 -31.75 -7.21
CA TYR A 645 -6.69 -32.79 -8.04
C TYR A 645 -7.74 -33.40 -8.98
#